data_656bbc0d9816f038521df099eafa90aa
#
_entry.id   656bbc0d9816f038521df099eafa90aa
#
_cell.length_a   1.000
_cell.length_b   1.000
_cell.length_c   1.000
_cell.angle_alpha   90.00
_cell.angle_beta   90.00
_cell.angle_gamma   90.00
#
_symmetry.space_group_name_H-M   'P 1'
#
loop_
_entity.id
_entity.type
_entity.pdbx_description
1 polymer ?
#
loop_
_entity_poly.entity_id
_entity_poly.type
_entity_poly.pdbx_seq_one_letter_code
_entity_poly.pdbx_strand_id
1 'polypeptide(L)'
;MDFNKINLRYKKVSYHKKPDDFTLEEWQYALRKQFAETHFFNVRNKGVHPVYSDFDVYNPETKLTYKVALRSKDNSANFCECGDFKTNGLGTCKHIEAVFLFIDNKLKKSHLLDRPYDQTYTSIYLDYRGNRKVKIRIGSENTEEFKVLAGMYFDSNKTLKENSFDIFDEILSKGKIINENLRCYPDALSFIIETREDRKRFRLVHEKYRSQINNGIFDKLINAKLYPYQKEGICFAAEKGRCIIADDMGLGKTLQAIAATELLRKESGILSAFIICPTSLKYQWKSEIDKFTGQQAWVIEGPFTKRIEQYKNDYFYKIVSYNTAINDIKEISSELPDIIILDEAQRIKNFKTKISRHIKKIQSPYSFVLTGTPLENKLEELYSIVQFTNPYTLGPFYRFIHEHRVTDEKGKVTGYKDLNIIGKALSGIMIRRRKKDVLLQLPERMDKVLYVTMTECQSKIHEEYRQYVAQVILKWHRQGFLNEKDRQNLMIFLNTMRMVCDSTYIIDQTTRHDTKIDELLNIINKVFTEGTEKVVIFSQWERMTRIVSQELDARNIKYQYLHGGIPGSDRGKLFDNFNNDPDCRIFLSTDAGGVGLNLQAASLLINLDIPWNPAVLEQRIGRIYRIGQKRNVSIINMVSTGTIEHKMLGILSFKKGLSEGILDQGEDAIFMGDSKFKILMNSVEEMMEHDPSMSGQSESDGTGETQPVSVQNHQFSSIEKTEQQQEIPFSPSFIGDDDEIQQEEVTEKTLVEAGTPGDLIQSGLSFLGKLSQTLSSPEATRKLVSSIVQKDEKDGKTYLKIPVENEKLIENALALIAGIFNQKKI
;
A
#
# COMPACT_ATOMS: atom_id res chain seq x y z
N MET A 1 -26.40 -3.31 26.50
CA MET A 1 -25.15 -2.77 27.07
C MET A 1 -25.51 -1.76 28.13
N ASP A 2 -25.00 -1.94 29.32
CA ASP A 2 -25.26 -1.01 30.42
C ASP A 2 -24.19 0.09 30.43
N PHE A 3 -24.45 1.14 29.65
CA PHE A 3 -23.50 2.25 29.42
C PHE A 3 -23.17 3.06 30.69
N ASN A 4 -23.96 2.93 31.76
CA ASN A 4 -23.68 3.60 33.03
C ASN A 4 -22.51 2.93 33.78
N LYS A 5 -22.25 1.64 33.58
CA LYS A 5 -21.12 0.94 34.21
C LYS A 5 -19.76 1.36 33.64
N ILE A 6 -19.69 1.78 32.36
CA ILE A 6 -18.45 2.21 31.70
C ILE A 6 -17.96 3.55 32.25
N ASN A 7 -18.88 4.45 32.61
CA ASN A 7 -18.55 5.80 33.11
C ASN A 7 -17.97 5.82 34.54
N LEU A 8 -18.20 4.79 35.35
CA LEU A 8 -17.84 4.80 36.77
C LEU A 8 -16.47 4.18 37.07
N ARG A 9 -15.89 3.38 36.17
CA ARG A 9 -14.70 2.57 36.50
C ARG A 9 -13.36 3.08 35.99
N TYR A 10 -13.29 3.83 34.87
CA TYR A 10 -11.99 4.26 34.33
C TYR A 10 -12.04 5.70 33.81
N LYS A 11 -11.20 6.54 34.37
CA LYS A 11 -10.97 7.91 33.86
C LYS A 11 -10.26 7.91 32.48
N LYS A 12 -9.52 6.83 32.15
CA LYS A 12 -8.79 6.70 30.89
C LYS A 12 -8.52 5.21 30.61
N VAL A 13 -8.89 4.73 29.41
CA VAL A 13 -8.61 3.35 28.95
C VAL A 13 -7.38 3.31 28.07
N SER A 14 -6.64 2.19 28.12
CA SER A 14 -5.47 2.00 27.27
C SER A 14 -5.87 1.82 25.81
N TYR A 15 -5.15 2.47 24.90
CA TYR A 15 -5.31 2.24 23.46
C TYR A 15 -4.70 0.90 23.00
N HIS A 16 -3.84 0.27 23.82
CA HIS A 16 -3.03 -0.88 23.43
C HIS A 16 -3.49 -2.21 24.06
N LYS A 17 -4.07 -2.14 25.23
CA LYS A 17 -4.48 -3.32 26.00
C LYS A 17 -5.92 -3.18 26.44
N LYS A 18 -6.75 -4.17 26.05
CA LYS A 18 -8.14 -4.26 26.49
C LYS A 18 -8.14 -4.52 28.00
N PRO A 19 -8.92 -3.77 28.82
CA PRO A 19 -9.14 -4.11 30.21
C PRO A 19 -9.81 -5.50 30.33
N ASP A 20 -9.44 -6.28 31.36
CA ASP A 20 -9.92 -7.66 31.49
C ASP A 20 -11.41 -7.76 31.77
N ASP A 21 -11.98 -6.75 32.39
CA ASP A 21 -13.41 -6.64 32.74
C ASP A 21 -14.28 -6.05 31.61
N PHE A 22 -13.70 -5.68 30.45
CA PHE A 22 -14.42 -5.16 29.29
C PHE A 22 -14.59 -6.26 28.23
N THR A 23 -15.75 -6.28 27.60
CA THR A 23 -15.92 -6.91 26.29
C THR A 23 -15.11 -6.15 25.24
N LEU A 24 -14.89 -6.76 24.09
CA LEU A 24 -14.16 -6.11 23.01
C LEU A 24 -14.90 -4.85 22.51
N GLU A 25 -16.23 -4.94 22.38
CA GLU A 25 -17.11 -3.87 21.96
C GLU A 25 -17.16 -2.73 22.98
N GLU A 26 -17.24 -3.04 24.28
CA GLU A 26 -17.21 -2.02 25.34
C GLU A 26 -15.89 -1.24 25.36
N TRP A 27 -14.78 -1.92 25.18
CA TRP A 27 -13.48 -1.26 25.05
C TRP A 27 -13.43 -0.34 23.83
N GLN A 28 -13.89 -0.80 22.67
CA GLN A 28 -13.92 -0.01 21.45
C GLN A 28 -14.86 1.20 21.54
N TYR A 29 -15.97 1.05 22.25
CA TYR A 29 -16.85 2.16 22.58
C TYR A 29 -16.14 3.19 23.47
N ALA A 30 -15.53 2.74 24.57
CA ALA A 30 -14.81 3.61 25.50
C ALA A 30 -13.66 4.38 24.82
N LEU A 31 -12.95 3.76 23.87
CA LEU A 31 -11.91 4.43 23.09
C LEU A 31 -12.45 5.58 22.23
N ARG A 32 -13.64 5.41 21.57
CA ARG A 32 -14.26 6.46 20.75
C ARG A 32 -14.74 7.61 21.59
N LYS A 33 -15.31 7.31 22.75
CA LYS A 33 -15.70 8.32 23.72
C LYS A 33 -14.49 9.10 24.25
N GLN A 34 -13.43 8.40 24.67
CA GLN A 34 -12.17 9.02 25.11
C GLN A 34 -11.55 9.90 24.02
N PHE A 35 -11.62 9.49 22.76
CA PHE A 35 -11.16 10.29 21.64
C PHE A 35 -11.97 11.58 21.51
N ALA A 36 -13.29 11.49 21.57
CA ALA A 36 -14.17 12.66 21.51
C ALA A 36 -13.96 13.63 22.68
N GLU A 37 -13.56 13.13 23.87
CA GLU A 37 -13.21 13.95 25.03
C GLU A 37 -11.86 14.68 24.89
N THR A 38 -10.92 14.08 24.17
CA THR A 38 -9.55 14.60 24.05
C THR A 38 -9.32 15.47 22.82
N HIS A 39 -10.22 15.40 21.81
CA HIS A 39 -10.09 16.14 20.55
C HIS A 39 -11.23 17.15 20.41
N PHE A 40 -10.96 18.26 19.77
CA PHE A 40 -11.96 19.31 19.59
C PHE A 40 -12.80 19.06 18.33
N PHE A 41 -14.14 19.04 18.51
CA PHE A 41 -15.11 19.00 17.42
C PHE A 41 -16.05 20.21 17.52
N ASN A 42 -16.32 20.86 16.40
CA ASN A 42 -17.33 21.91 16.33
C ASN A 42 -18.67 21.30 15.94
N VAL A 43 -19.60 21.24 16.91
CA VAL A 43 -20.93 20.62 16.75
C VAL A 43 -21.97 21.69 16.59
N ARG A 44 -22.76 21.59 15.52
CA ARG A 44 -23.88 22.51 15.23
C ARG A 44 -25.20 21.72 15.05
N ASN A 45 -26.21 22.02 15.84
CA ASN A 45 -27.54 21.45 15.62
C ASN A 45 -28.21 22.09 14.40
N LYS A 46 -28.77 21.29 13.52
CA LYS A 46 -29.44 21.68 12.28
C LYS A 46 -30.96 21.57 12.36
N GLY A 47 -31.47 20.78 13.30
CA GLY A 47 -32.91 20.61 13.47
C GLY A 47 -33.48 21.46 14.60
N VAL A 48 -34.76 21.25 14.89
CA VAL A 48 -35.50 22.03 15.87
C VAL A 48 -35.35 21.47 17.29
N HIS A 49 -35.29 20.14 17.43
CA HIS A 49 -35.19 19.50 18.73
C HIS A 49 -33.76 19.63 19.30
N PRO A 50 -33.61 19.99 20.59
CA PRO A 50 -32.31 20.29 21.17
C PRO A 50 -31.38 19.08 21.26
N VAL A 51 -31.91 17.86 21.33
CA VAL A 51 -31.18 16.60 21.58
C VAL A 51 -31.38 15.63 20.44
N TYR A 52 -32.59 15.16 20.16
CA TYR A 52 -32.86 14.23 19.06
C TYR A 52 -33.02 14.99 17.75
N SER A 53 -31.92 15.23 17.09
CA SER A 53 -31.83 16.11 15.93
C SER A 53 -30.73 15.63 14.93
N ASP A 54 -30.60 16.37 13.84
CA ASP A 54 -29.51 16.27 12.90
C ASP A 54 -28.43 17.30 13.28
N PHE A 55 -27.18 16.88 13.28
CA PHE A 55 -26.03 17.70 13.64
C PHE A 55 -24.99 17.68 12.54
N ASP A 56 -24.35 18.83 12.30
CA ASP A 56 -23.10 18.91 11.58
C ASP A 56 -21.96 18.88 12.60
N VAL A 57 -21.03 17.95 12.41
CA VAL A 57 -19.83 17.80 13.25
C VAL A 57 -18.61 18.09 12.40
N TYR A 58 -18.01 19.27 12.60
CA TYR A 58 -16.80 19.69 11.89
C TYR A 58 -15.57 19.29 12.70
N ASN A 59 -14.65 18.60 12.03
CA ASN A 59 -13.33 18.29 12.58
C ASN A 59 -12.31 19.32 12.05
N PRO A 60 -11.71 20.19 12.91
CA PRO A 60 -10.75 21.21 12.48
C PRO A 60 -9.45 20.61 11.93
N GLU A 61 -9.04 19.46 12.44
CA GLU A 61 -7.79 18.79 12.02
C GLU A 61 -7.88 18.30 10.56
N THR A 62 -9.03 17.70 10.20
CA THR A 62 -9.25 17.18 8.84
C THR A 62 -9.94 18.15 7.91
N LYS A 63 -10.46 19.26 8.46
CA LYS A 63 -11.30 20.25 7.75
C LYS A 63 -12.54 19.64 7.08
N LEU A 64 -13.04 18.50 7.61
CA LEU A 64 -14.23 17.81 7.11
C LEU A 64 -15.43 18.00 8.04
N THR A 65 -16.62 18.04 7.45
CA THR A 65 -17.88 18.08 8.18
C THR A 65 -18.63 16.77 7.95
N TYR A 66 -19.10 16.17 9.04
CA TYR A 66 -19.89 14.93 9.02
C TYR A 66 -21.30 15.18 9.52
N LYS A 67 -22.29 14.65 8.84
CA LYS A 67 -23.66 14.65 9.29
C LYS A 67 -23.91 13.53 10.28
N VAL A 68 -24.47 13.89 11.42
CA VAL A 68 -24.82 12.95 12.50
C VAL A 68 -26.31 13.09 12.79
N ALA A 69 -27.05 11.98 12.74
CA ALA A 69 -28.42 11.91 13.19
C ALA A 69 -28.48 11.20 14.56
N LEU A 70 -28.85 11.92 15.60
CA LEU A 70 -29.07 11.38 16.94
C LEU A 70 -30.53 11.04 17.14
N ARG A 71 -30.85 9.77 17.40
CA ARG A 71 -32.23 9.25 17.54
C ARG A 71 -32.40 8.32 18.75
N SER A 72 -31.30 7.96 19.42
CA SER A 72 -31.40 7.13 20.63
C SER A 72 -30.23 7.40 21.57
N LYS A 73 -30.46 7.19 22.87
CA LYS A 73 -29.38 7.23 23.89
C LYS A 73 -28.47 6.01 23.84
N ASP A 74 -29.03 4.85 23.50
CA ASP A 74 -28.37 3.55 23.49
C ASP A 74 -27.69 3.21 22.17
N ASN A 75 -27.51 4.17 21.28
CA ASN A 75 -26.95 4.02 19.95
C ASN A 75 -27.67 3.03 19.01
N SER A 76 -28.92 2.65 19.35
CA SER A 76 -29.68 1.69 18.53
C SER A 76 -30.25 2.31 17.25
N ALA A 77 -30.35 3.65 17.17
CA ALA A 77 -30.97 4.36 16.07
C ALA A 77 -30.17 5.55 15.54
N ASN A 78 -28.95 5.73 16.00
CA ASN A 78 -28.09 6.82 15.56
C ASN A 78 -27.43 6.52 14.21
N PHE A 79 -27.00 7.58 13.50
CA PHE A 79 -26.32 7.48 12.21
C PHE A 79 -25.21 8.53 12.12
N CYS A 80 -24.12 8.19 11.46
CA CYS A 80 -23.06 9.10 11.04
C CYS A 80 -22.55 8.73 9.64
N GLU A 81 -22.28 9.74 8.82
CA GLU A 81 -21.73 9.53 7.46
C GLU A 81 -20.30 8.97 7.44
N CYS A 82 -19.54 9.06 8.56
CA CYS A 82 -18.12 8.70 8.58
C CYS A 82 -17.87 7.21 8.33
N GLY A 83 -16.69 6.92 7.78
CA GLY A 83 -16.26 5.54 7.49
C GLY A 83 -16.20 4.66 8.73
N ASP A 84 -15.74 5.20 9.89
CA ASP A 84 -15.70 4.44 11.14
C ASP A 84 -17.10 3.94 11.55
N PHE A 85 -18.13 4.79 11.53
CA PHE A 85 -19.49 4.36 11.82
C PHE A 85 -19.98 3.23 10.91
N LYS A 86 -19.73 3.38 9.62
CA LYS A 86 -20.20 2.42 8.60
C LYS A 86 -19.52 1.06 8.69
N THR A 87 -18.28 0.97 9.22
CA THR A 87 -17.48 -0.27 9.19
C THR A 87 -17.21 -0.88 10.57
N ASN A 88 -17.48 -0.18 11.67
CA ASN A 88 -17.13 -0.67 13.00
C ASN A 88 -18.19 -1.58 13.66
N GLY A 89 -19.42 -1.57 13.17
CA GLY A 89 -20.52 -2.39 13.70
C GLY A 89 -21.01 -2.05 15.11
N LEU A 90 -20.55 -0.94 15.71
CA LEU A 90 -20.88 -0.56 17.10
C LEU A 90 -22.15 0.30 17.22
N GLY A 91 -22.61 0.90 16.13
CA GLY A 91 -23.70 1.88 16.13
C GLY A 91 -23.31 3.26 16.67
N THR A 92 -22.04 3.48 16.95
CA THR A 92 -21.46 4.78 17.35
C THR A 92 -20.09 5.02 16.71
N CYS A 93 -19.62 6.26 16.82
CA CYS A 93 -18.29 6.69 16.39
C CYS A 93 -17.89 7.96 17.17
N LYS A 94 -16.64 8.38 17.02
CA LYS A 94 -16.15 9.61 17.66
C LYS A 94 -17.03 10.84 17.44
N HIS A 95 -17.68 10.97 16.28
CA HIS A 95 -18.55 12.11 15.96
C HIS A 95 -19.90 12.04 16.71
N ILE A 96 -20.49 10.86 16.84
CA ILE A 96 -21.69 10.66 17.67
C ILE A 96 -21.36 10.93 19.15
N GLU A 97 -20.23 10.44 19.64
CA GLU A 97 -19.78 10.70 21.00
C GLU A 97 -19.49 12.20 21.24
N ALA A 98 -18.96 12.92 20.24
CA ALA A 98 -18.79 14.38 20.32
C ALA A 98 -20.15 15.10 20.42
N VAL A 99 -21.21 14.61 19.76
CA VAL A 99 -22.56 15.16 19.89
C VAL A 99 -23.11 14.92 21.31
N PHE A 100 -22.91 13.72 21.87
CA PHE A 100 -23.32 13.47 23.28
C PHE A 100 -22.60 14.40 24.24
N LEU A 101 -21.27 14.59 24.09
CA LEU A 101 -20.50 15.54 24.91
C LEU A 101 -20.96 17.00 24.74
N PHE A 102 -21.34 17.40 23.53
CA PHE A 102 -21.88 18.72 23.25
C PHE A 102 -23.24 18.93 23.99
N ILE A 103 -24.10 17.92 23.99
CA ILE A 103 -25.41 17.96 24.69
C ILE A 103 -25.21 18.04 26.20
N ASP A 104 -24.27 17.25 26.74
CA ASP A 104 -23.98 17.20 28.16
C ASP A 104 -23.31 18.50 28.67
N ASN A 105 -22.16 18.85 28.06
CA ASN A 105 -21.32 19.92 28.55
C ASN A 105 -21.79 21.33 28.16
N LYS A 106 -22.22 21.54 26.90
CA LYS A 106 -22.62 22.87 26.41
C LYS A 106 -24.10 23.16 26.59
N LEU A 107 -24.96 22.20 26.25
CA LEU A 107 -26.39 22.43 26.36
C LEU A 107 -26.95 22.11 27.75
N LYS A 108 -26.27 21.28 28.54
CA LYS A 108 -26.70 20.77 29.84
C LYS A 108 -28.13 20.17 29.80
N LYS A 109 -28.42 19.46 28.70
CA LYS A 109 -29.75 18.90 28.39
C LYS A 109 -29.74 17.38 28.30
N SER A 110 -28.75 16.71 28.86
CA SER A 110 -28.60 15.25 28.86
C SER A 110 -29.81 14.53 29.47
N HIS A 111 -30.52 15.17 30.42
CA HIS A 111 -31.75 14.63 31.00
C HIS A 111 -32.86 14.41 29.95
N LEU A 112 -32.85 15.14 28.83
CA LEU A 112 -33.80 14.95 27.74
C LEU A 112 -33.53 13.65 26.93
N LEU A 113 -32.35 13.08 27.05
CA LEU A 113 -32.02 11.79 26.46
C LEU A 113 -32.71 10.61 27.16
N ASP A 114 -33.21 10.80 28.37
CA ASP A 114 -33.94 9.77 29.13
C ASP A 114 -35.33 9.50 28.57
N ARG A 115 -35.87 10.46 27.81
CA ARG A 115 -37.12 10.27 27.08
C ARG A 115 -36.82 9.60 25.73
N PRO A 116 -37.57 8.54 25.34
CA PRO A 116 -37.38 7.93 24.03
C PRO A 116 -37.71 8.95 22.93
N TYR A 117 -36.99 8.85 21.83
CA TYR A 117 -37.29 9.60 20.61
C TYR A 117 -38.58 9.07 20.01
N ASP A 118 -39.62 9.91 19.96
CA ASP A 118 -40.86 9.60 19.27
C ASP A 118 -40.74 9.95 17.79
N GLN A 119 -40.57 8.90 16.98
CA GLN A 119 -40.51 9.04 15.54
C GLN A 119 -41.89 8.94 14.94
N THR A 120 -42.43 10.05 14.48
CA THR A 120 -43.81 10.10 13.87
C THR A 120 -43.85 9.39 12.52
N TYR A 121 -42.82 9.55 11.68
CA TYR A 121 -42.72 8.98 10.34
C TYR A 121 -42.13 7.59 10.32
N THR A 122 -42.58 6.77 9.37
CA THR A 122 -41.93 5.48 9.07
C THR A 122 -40.67 5.68 8.19
N SER A 123 -39.63 4.88 8.43
CA SER A 123 -38.35 5.01 7.69
C SER A 123 -37.74 3.66 7.29
N ILE A 124 -37.17 3.64 6.11
CA ILE A 124 -36.35 2.54 5.61
C ILE A 124 -34.89 2.99 5.66
N TYR A 125 -34.04 2.21 6.32
CA TYR A 125 -32.66 2.57 6.60
C TYR A 125 -31.72 1.37 6.45
N LEU A 126 -30.42 1.64 6.29
CA LEU A 126 -29.36 0.64 6.26
C LEU A 126 -28.79 0.44 7.68
N ASP A 127 -28.90 -0.77 8.21
CA ASP A 127 -28.29 -1.15 9.47
C ASP A 127 -26.86 -1.67 9.23
N TYR A 128 -25.88 -0.96 9.79
CA TYR A 128 -24.45 -1.28 9.67
C TYR A 128 -23.92 -2.23 10.76
N ARG A 129 -24.77 -2.66 11.70
CA ARG A 129 -24.39 -3.58 12.77
C ARG A 129 -24.30 -5.01 12.24
N GLY A 130 -23.11 -5.51 12.06
CA GLY A 130 -22.83 -6.79 11.40
C GLY A 130 -22.81 -6.64 9.86
N ASN A 131 -23.45 -7.58 9.16
CA ASN A 131 -23.64 -7.44 7.71
C ASN A 131 -24.69 -6.36 7.43
N ARG A 132 -24.41 -5.49 6.44
CA ARG A 132 -25.37 -4.45 6.02
C ARG A 132 -26.74 -5.04 5.72
N LYS A 133 -27.80 -4.52 6.35
CA LYS A 133 -29.19 -4.99 6.18
C LYS A 133 -30.12 -3.82 6.01
N VAL A 134 -30.97 -3.88 5.00
CA VAL A 134 -32.05 -2.88 4.83
C VAL A 134 -33.16 -3.22 5.82
N LYS A 135 -33.52 -2.26 6.68
CA LYS A 135 -34.53 -2.43 7.71
C LYS A 135 -35.61 -1.33 7.63
N ILE A 136 -36.78 -1.66 8.16
CA ILE A 136 -37.88 -0.69 8.35
C ILE A 136 -38.05 -0.35 9.83
N ARG A 137 -38.21 0.93 10.11
CA ARG A 137 -38.61 1.44 11.43
C ARG A 137 -39.97 2.13 11.28
N ILE A 138 -41.01 1.55 11.92
CA ILE A 138 -42.34 2.03 11.85
C ILE A 138 -42.49 3.19 12.85
N GLY A 139 -43.03 4.31 12.39
CA GLY A 139 -43.36 5.49 13.20
C GLY A 139 -44.68 5.38 13.92
N SER A 140 -45.03 6.43 14.67
CA SER A 140 -46.32 6.50 15.38
C SER A 140 -47.50 6.84 14.45
N GLU A 141 -47.25 7.41 13.26
CA GLU A 141 -48.29 7.68 12.26
C GLU A 141 -48.52 6.43 11.37
N ASN A 142 -49.78 6.08 11.14
CA ASN A 142 -50.21 4.95 10.29
C ASN A 142 -49.58 3.62 10.68
N THR A 143 -49.45 3.37 11.98
CA THR A 143 -48.69 2.24 12.52
C THR A 143 -49.20 0.89 12.02
N GLU A 144 -50.55 0.68 12.00
CA GLU A 144 -51.14 -0.60 11.64
C GLU A 144 -50.96 -0.90 10.13
N GLU A 145 -51.18 0.08 9.29
CA GLU A 145 -50.99 -0.04 7.86
C GLU A 145 -49.52 -0.36 7.50
N PHE A 146 -48.56 0.30 8.19
CA PHE A 146 -47.15 0.02 8.01
C PHE A 146 -46.74 -1.32 8.62
N LYS A 147 -47.38 -1.85 9.64
CA LYS A 147 -47.16 -3.22 10.13
C LYS A 147 -47.61 -4.25 9.09
N VAL A 148 -48.73 -4.02 8.42
CA VAL A 148 -49.19 -4.90 7.33
C VAL A 148 -48.19 -4.86 6.18
N LEU A 149 -47.78 -3.67 5.72
CA LEU A 149 -46.77 -3.52 4.67
C LEU A 149 -45.44 -4.25 5.04
N ALA A 150 -44.99 -4.04 6.28
CA ALA A 150 -43.77 -4.66 6.78
C ALA A 150 -43.90 -6.19 6.84
N GLY A 151 -45.02 -6.74 7.24
CA GLY A 151 -45.27 -8.19 7.28
C GLY A 151 -45.16 -8.84 5.89
N MET A 152 -45.56 -8.11 4.83
CA MET A 152 -45.45 -8.61 3.44
C MET A 152 -44.01 -8.67 2.96
N TYR A 153 -43.20 -7.62 3.15
CA TYR A 153 -41.92 -7.42 2.49
C TYR A 153 -40.71 -7.53 3.40
N PHE A 154 -40.87 -7.47 4.71
CA PHE A 154 -39.81 -7.59 5.71
C PHE A 154 -40.02 -8.85 6.57
N ASP A 155 -38.93 -9.37 7.13
CA ASP A 155 -38.96 -10.51 8.04
C ASP A 155 -39.34 -10.08 9.50
N SER A 156 -39.37 -11.06 10.42
CA SER A 156 -39.61 -10.83 11.84
C SER A 156 -38.62 -9.86 12.52
N ASN A 157 -37.40 -9.75 11.99
CA ASN A 157 -36.38 -8.82 12.42
C ASN A 157 -36.45 -7.46 11.72
N LYS A 158 -37.56 -7.21 10.99
CA LYS A 158 -37.78 -5.99 10.20
C LYS A 158 -36.74 -5.78 9.11
N THR A 159 -36.09 -6.85 8.62
CA THR A 159 -35.12 -6.82 7.53
C THR A 159 -35.84 -7.10 6.20
N LEU A 160 -35.50 -6.38 5.15
CA LEU A 160 -36.04 -6.58 3.80
C LEU A 160 -35.75 -7.99 3.33
N LYS A 161 -36.82 -8.72 2.89
CA LYS A 161 -36.69 -10.10 2.37
C LYS A 161 -35.94 -10.11 1.05
N GLU A 162 -35.21 -11.20 0.77
CA GLU A 162 -34.38 -11.34 -0.43
C GLU A 162 -35.13 -11.11 -1.74
N ASN A 163 -36.37 -11.64 -1.86
CA ASN A 163 -37.20 -11.47 -3.04
C ASN A 163 -37.84 -10.07 -3.16
N SER A 164 -37.74 -9.24 -2.12
CA SER A 164 -38.32 -7.89 -2.10
C SER A 164 -37.37 -6.82 -2.66
N PHE A 165 -36.10 -7.16 -2.86
CA PHE A 165 -35.15 -6.22 -3.49
C PHE A 165 -35.55 -5.83 -4.91
N ASP A 166 -35.98 -6.79 -5.72
CA ASP A 166 -36.29 -6.57 -7.15
C ASP A 166 -37.59 -5.73 -7.34
N ILE A 167 -38.50 -5.77 -6.38
CA ILE A 167 -39.80 -5.04 -6.40
C ILE A 167 -39.82 -3.84 -5.43
N PHE A 168 -38.67 -3.35 -5.01
CA PHE A 168 -38.59 -2.30 -3.97
C PHE A 168 -39.28 -0.98 -4.38
N ASP A 169 -39.32 -0.66 -5.65
CA ASP A 169 -40.00 0.54 -6.16
C ASP A 169 -41.51 0.47 -5.90
N GLU A 170 -42.13 -0.71 -5.99
CA GLU A 170 -43.53 -0.93 -5.62
C GLU A 170 -43.75 -0.77 -4.11
N ILE A 171 -42.82 -1.26 -3.30
CA ILE A 171 -42.87 -1.12 -1.84
C ILE A 171 -42.84 0.34 -1.45
N LEU A 172 -41.94 1.14 -2.04
CA LEU A 172 -41.89 2.59 -1.82
C LEU A 172 -43.18 3.29 -2.25
N SER A 173 -43.73 2.93 -3.41
CA SER A 173 -44.95 3.50 -3.94
C SER A 173 -46.16 3.20 -3.01
N LYS A 174 -46.30 1.93 -2.61
CA LYS A 174 -47.33 1.52 -1.64
C LYS A 174 -47.19 2.22 -0.28
N GLY A 175 -45.96 2.34 0.20
CA GLY A 175 -45.68 3.03 1.47
C GLY A 175 -45.95 4.51 1.40
N LYS A 176 -45.72 5.20 0.29
CA LYS A 176 -46.05 6.62 0.09
C LYS A 176 -47.59 6.85 -0.03
N ILE A 177 -48.34 5.88 -0.53
CA ILE A 177 -49.81 5.92 -0.53
C ILE A 177 -50.35 5.87 0.90
N ILE A 178 -49.70 5.09 1.81
CA ILE A 178 -50.10 5.04 3.22
C ILE A 178 -49.77 6.36 3.90
N ASN A 179 -48.56 6.91 3.69
CA ASN A 179 -48.15 8.19 4.24
C ASN A 179 -47.02 8.78 3.36
N GLU A 180 -47.22 10.00 2.85
CA GLU A 180 -46.26 10.73 2.04
C GLU A 180 -44.92 10.99 2.78
N ASN A 181 -44.98 11.06 4.14
CA ASN A 181 -43.81 11.23 5.01
C ASN A 181 -42.93 9.98 5.14
N LEU A 182 -43.20 8.85 4.43
CA LEU A 182 -42.31 7.71 4.40
C LEU A 182 -40.93 8.14 3.90
N ARG A 183 -39.90 7.86 4.67
CA ARG A 183 -38.52 8.20 4.35
C ARG A 183 -37.72 6.94 3.99
N CYS A 184 -37.12 6.90 2.81
CA CYS A 184 -36.06 5.96 2.48
C CYS A 184 -34.73 6.72 2.48
N TYR A 185 -33.81 6.31 3.35
CA TYR A 185 -32.52 7.00 3.43
C TYR A 185 -31.64 6.69 2.19
N PRO A 186 -30.84 7.68 1.70
CA PRO A 186 -30.08 7.56 0.46
C PRO A 186 -29.12 6.36 0.45
N ASP A 187 -28.50 6.04 1.57
CA ASP A 187 -27.58 4.91 1.70
C ASP A 187 -28.28 3.54 1.58
N ALA A 188 -29.51 3.43 2.13
CA ALA A 188 -30.34 2.25 1.98
C ALA A 188 -30.78 2.07 0.52
N LEU A 189 -31.20 3.16 -0.13
CA LEU A 189 -31.59 3.15 -1.54
C LEU A 189 -30.40 2.76 -2.43
N SER A 190 -29.24 3.38 -2.21
CA SER A 190 -28.02 3.05 -2.96
C SER A 190 -27.64 1.57 -2.80
N PHE A 191 -27.74 1.02 -1.58
CA PHE A 191 -27.45 -0.39 -1.34
C PHE A 191 -28.43 -1.34 -2.04
N ILE A 192 -29.70 -0.97 -2.13
CA ILE A 192 -30.74 -1.75 -2.84
C ILE A 192 -30.45 -1.75 -4.35
N ILE A 193 -30.13 -0.58 -4.92
CA ILE A 193 -29.80 -0.45 -6.34
C ILE A 193 -28.52 -1.26 -6.63
N GLU A 194 -27.46 -1.12 -5.83
CA GLU A 194 -26.23 -1.89 -5.95
C GLU A 194 -26.52 -3.40 -5.95
N THR A 195 -27.33 -3.89 -5.00
CA THR A 195 -27.67 -5.30 -4.87
C THR A 195 -28.46 -5.82 -6.09
N ARG A 196 -29.41 -5.03 -6.61
CA ARG A 196 -30.20 -5.37 -7.82
C ARG A 196 -29.29 -5.47 -9.05
N GLU A 197 -28.44 -4.49 -9.28
CA GLU A 197 -27.50 -4.49 -10.40
C GLU A 197 -26.50 -5.64 -10.30
N ASP A 198 -26.00 -5.96 -9.10
CA ASP A 198 -25.12 -7.10 -8.86
C ASP A 198 -25.80 -8.43 -9.21
N ARG A 199 -27.06 -8.62 -8.84
CA ARG A 199 -27.85 -9.81 -9.17
C ARG A 199 -28.11 -9.93 -10.67
N LYS A 200 -28.48 -8.82 -11.32
CA LYS A 200 -28.72 -8.76 -12.77
C LYS A 200 -27.45 -9.09 -13.53
N ARG A 201 -26.35 -8.47 -13.17
CA ARG A 201 -25.03 -8.71 -13.75
C ARG A 201 -24.59 -10.17 -13.56
N PHE A 202 -24.74 -10.72 -12.36
CA PHE A 202 -24.39 -12.10 -12.07
C PHE A 202 -25.18 -13.06 -12.96
N ARG A 203 -26.51 -12.91 -13.07
CA ARG A 203 -27.35 -13.75 -13.93
C ARG A 203 -26.91 -13.66 -15.39
N LEU A 204 -26.75 -12.46 -15.90
CA LEU A 204 -26.37 -12.22 -17.30
C LEU A 204 -25.01 -12.86 -17.64
N VAL A 205 -24.00 -12.62 -16.80
CA VAL A 205 -22.65 -13.18 -17.04
C VAL A 205 -22.67 -14.71 -16.90
N HIS A 206 -23.38 -15.23 -15.91
CA HIS A 206 -23.49 -16.66 -15.67
C HIS A 206 -24.19 -17.39 -16.86
N GLU A 207 -25.32 -16.90 -17.27
CA GLU A 207 -26.12 -17.52 -18.35
C GLU A 207 -25.46 -17.39 -19.73
N LYS A 208 -24.91 -16.23 -20.05
CA LYS A 208 -24.38 -15.93 -21.38
C LYS A 208 -22.94 -16.36 -21.59
N TYR A 209 -22.10 -16.26 -20.55
CA TYR A 209 -20.65 -16.47 -20.66
C TYR A 209 -20.15 -17.71 -19.91
N ARG A 210 -20.53 -17.89 -18.64
CA ARG A 210 -20.03 -19.01 -17.85
C ARG A 210 -20.62 -20.36 -18.33
N SER A 211 -21.90 -20.43 -18.61
CA SER A 211 -22.54 -21.65 -19.15
C SER A 211 -22.05 -22.02 -20.56
N GLN A 212 -21.51 -21.02 -21.28
CA GLN A 212 -21.04 -21.20 -22.67
C GLN A 212 -19.51 -20.99 -22.78
N ILE A 213 -18.78 -21.26 -21.76
CA ILE A 213 -17.35 -20.96 -21.63
C ILE A 213 -16.48 -21.58 -22.75
N ASN A 214 -16.93 -22.70 -23.33
CA ASN A 214 -16.22 -23.41 -24.39
C ASN A 214 -16.71 -23.06 -25.81
N ASN A 215 -17.75 -22.26 -25.97
CA ASN A 215 -18.43 -22.01 -27.26
C ASN A 215 -17.83 -20.83 -28.08
N GLY A 216 -16.58 -20.42 -27.84
CA GLY A 216 -15.93 -19.36 -28.62
C GLY A 216 -16.47 -17.93 -28.40
N ILE A 217 -17.35 -17.72 -27.40
CA ILE A 217 -17.95 -16.40 -27.11
C ILE A 217 -16.89 -15.37 -26.74
N PHE A 218 -15.78 -15.81 -26.15
CA PHE A 218 -14.67 -14.97 -25.77
C PHE A 218 -13.80 -14.52 -26.94
N ASP A 219 -13.80 -15.22 -28.06
CA ASP A 219 -13.00 -14.88 -29.24
C ASP A 219 -13.49 -13.58 -29.91
N LYS A 220 -14.76 -13.20 -29.63
CA LYS A 220 -15.36 -11.92 -30.05
C LYS A 220 -15.19 -10.79 -29.05
N LEU A 221 -14.62 -11.08 -27.89
CA LEU A 221 -14.45 -10.10 -26.79
C LEU A 221 -13.12 -9.39 -26.88
N ILE A 222 -12.05 -10.15 -27.10
CA ILE A 222 -10.69 -9.64 -27.24
C ILE A 222 -9.92 -10.42 -28.30
N ASN A 223 -8.92 -9.78 -28.88
CA ASN A 223 -8.04 -10.39 -29.89
C ASN A 223 -6.91 -11.21 -29.20
N ALA A 224 -7.29 -12.27 -28.47
CA ALA A 224 -6.36 -13.17 -27.82
C ALA A 224 -6.97 -14.54 -27.60
N LYS A 225 -6.16 -15.60 -27.76
CA LYS A 225 -6.56 -16.95 -27.38
C LYS A 225 -6.47 -17.12 -25.86
N LEU A 226 -7.63 -17.30 -25.22
CA LEU A 226 -7.74 -17.45 -23.77
C LEU A 226 -7.66 -18.91 -23.34
N TYR A 227 -6.92 -19.17 -22.26
CA TYR A 227 -6.91 -20.46 -21.58
C TYR A 227 -8.19 -20.67 -20.75
N PRO A 228 -8.60 -21.93 -20.48
CA PRO A 228 -9.83 -22.21 -19.73
C PRO A 228 -9.90 -21.47 -18.39
N TYR A 229 -8.83 -21.52 -17.58
CA TYR A 229 -8.78 -20.83 -16.30
C TYR A 229 -8.87 -19.30 -16.44
N GLN A 230 -8.35 -18.70 -17.53
CA GLN A 230 -8.49 -17.25 -17.78
C GLN A 230 -9.95 -16.90 -18.07
N LYS A 231 -10.66 -17.70 -18.85
CA LYS A 231 -12.09 -17.52 -19.09
C LYS A 231 -12.88 -17.57 -17.79
N GLU A 232 -12.56 -18.51 -16.89
CA GLU A 232 -13.15 -18.59 -15.56
C GLU A 232 -12.87 -17.33 -14.73
N GLY A 233 -11.63 -16.81 -14.76
CA GLY A 233 -11.25 -15.58 -14.07
C GLY A 233 -11.97 -14.34 -14.60
N ILE A 234 -12.17 -14.27 -15.92
CA ILE A 234 -12.94 -13.20 -16.58
C ILE A 234 -14.41 -13.26 -16.14
N CYS A 235 -15.03 -14.45 -16.16
CA CYS A 235 -16.40 -14.63 -15.66
C CYS A 235 -16.48 -14.23 -14.19
N PHE A 236 -15.58 -14.71 -13.35
CA PHE A 236 -15.57 -14.37 -11.93
C PHE A 236 -15.47 -12.85 -11.70
N ALA A 237 -14.55 -12.18 -12.39
CA ALA A 237 -14.37 -10.73 -12.25
C ALA A 237 -15.61 -9.95 -12.70
N ALA A 238 -16.18 -10.34 -13.83
CA ALA A 238 -17.40 -9.70 -14.36
C ALA A 238 -18.64 -9.98 -13.49
N GLU A 239 -18.82 -11.21 -13.00
CA GLU A 239 -19.91 -11.59 -12.08
C GLU A 239 -19.84 -10.81 -10.76
N LYS A 240 -18.65 -10.67 -10.19
CA LYS A 240 -18.46 -9.97 -8.90
C LYS A 240 -18.45 -8.44 -9.04
N GLY A 241 -17.95 -7.90 -10.15
CA GLY A 241 -17.80 -6.46 -10.36
C GLY A 241 -16.71 -5.83 -9.48
N ARG A 242 -16.58 -6.27 -8.25
CA ARG A 242 -15.53 -5.87 -7.30
C ARG A 242 -14.82 -7.12 -6.81
N CYS A 243 -13.56 -7.32 -7.23
CA CYS A 243 -12.83 -8.54 -6.91
C CYS A 243 -11.31 -8.36 -6.86
N ILE A 244 -10.65 -9.39 -6.33
CA ILE A 244 -9.20 -9.53 -6.31
C ILE A 244 -8.82 -10.70 -7.23
N ILE A 245 -7.99 -10.45 -8.23
CA ILE A 245 -7.38 -11.49 -9.06
C ILE A 245 -5.97 -11.71 -8.51
N ALA A 246 -5.84 -12.78 -7.73
CA ALA A 246 -4.65 -13.12 -6.97
C ALA A 246 -3.84 -14.27 -7.58
N ASP A 247 -4.01 -14.54 -8.88
CA ASP A 247 -3.31 -15.58 -9.62
C ASP A 247 -1.79 -15.39 -9.53
N ASP A 248 -1.04 -16.48 -9.58
CA ASP A 248 0.42 -16.45 -9.61
C ASP A 248 0.92 -15.57 -10.76
N MET A 249 2.13 -15.05 -10.59
CA MET A 249 2.75 -14.19 -11.60
C MET A 249 2.95 -14.95 -12.93
N GLY A 250 2.62 -14.28 -14.04
CA GLY A 250 2.73 -14.89 -15.37
C GLY A 250 1.51 -15.69 -15.83
N LEU A 251 0.43 -15.77 -15.04
CA LEU A 251 -0.86 -16.37 -15.44
C LEU A 251 -1.79 -15.41 -16.21
N GLY A 252 -1.32 -14.22 -16.57
CA GLY A 252 -2.07 -13.28 -17.43
C GLY A 252 -3.16 -12.51 -16.70
N LYS A 253 -2.93 -12.05 -15.46
CA LYS A 253 -3.87 -11.19 -14.70
C LYS A 253 -4.31 -9.96 -15.49
N THR A 254 -3.35 -9.27 -16.13
CA THR A 254 -3.61 -8.08 -16.97
C THR A 254 -4.61 -8.40 -18.06
N LEU A 255 -4.40 -9.50 -18.80
CA LEU A 255 -5.30 -9.95 -19.87
C LEU A 255 -6.69 -10.28 -19.35
N GLN A 256 -6.80 -10.95 -18.21
CA GLN A 256 -8.07 -11.25 -17.56
C GLN A 256 -8.81 -9.96 -17.16
N ALA A 257 -8.11 -8.98 -16.58
CA ALA A 257 -8.69 -7.71 -16.19
C ALA A 257 -9.19 -6.91 -17.42
N ILE A 258 -8.39 -6.83 -18.48
CA ILE A 258 -8.79 -6.17 -19.75
C ILE A 258 -10.04 -6.86 -20.33
N ALA A 259 -10.02 -8.19 -20.43
CA ALA A 259 -11.16 -8.92 -20.99
C ALA A 259 -12.44 -8.81 -20.15
N ALA A 260 -12.31 -8.83 -18.81
CA ALA A 260 -13.44 -8.60 -17.92
C ALA A 260 -13.98 -7.16 -18.03
N THR A 261 -13.11 -6.18 -18.25
CA THR A 261 -13.51 -4.78 -18.48
C THR A 261 -14.27 -4.64 -19.80
N GLU A 262 -13.79 -5.26 -20.89
CA GLU A 262 -14.50 -5.27 -22.17
C GLU A 262 -15.86 -6.01 -22.08
N LEU A 263 -15.93 -7.07 -21.26
CA LEU A 263 -17.19 -7.74 -20.99
C LEU A 263 -18.17 -6.80 -20.28
N LEU A 264 -17.75 -6.10 -19.23
CA LEU A 264 -18.58 -5.12 -18.53
C LEU A 264 -18.95 -3.93 -19.44
N ARG A 265 -18.04 -3.46 -20.29
CA ARG A 265 -18.32 -2.43 -21.28
C ARG A 265 -19.44 -2.84 -22.21
N LYS A 266 -19.39 -4.08 -22.71
CA LYS A 266 -20.39 -4.63 -23.64
C LYS A 266 -21.74 -4.88 -23.00
N GLU A 267 -21.75 -5.43 -21.78
CA GLU A 267 -22.99 -5.95 -21.17
C GLU A 267 -23.58 -5.00 -20.12
N SER A 268 -22.75 -4.20 -19.45
CA SER A 268 -23.17 -3.24 -18.42
C SER A 268 -23.06 -1.78 -18.86
N GLY A 269 -22.51 -1.52 -20.06
CA GLY A 269 -22.44 -0.19 -20.65
C GLY A 269 -21.52 0.78 -19.88
N ILE A 270 -20.46 0.30 -19.23
CA ILE A 270 -19.49 1.19 -18.57
C ILE A 270 -18.78 2.08 -19.60
N LEU A 271 -18.55 3.34 -19.24
CA LEU A 271 -18.04 4.40 -20.11
C LEU A 271 -16.58 4.78 -19.83
N SER A 272 -16.05 4.43 -18.68
CA SER A 272 -14.69 4.82 -18.27
C SER A 272 -13.99 3.76 -17.43
N ALA A 273 -12.69 3.53 -17.72
CA ALA A 273 -11.83 2.62 -17.00
C ALA A 273 -10.52 3.31 -16.59
N PHE A 274 -10.26 3.42 -15.29
CA PHE A 274 -9.02 3.96 -14.74
C PHE A 274 -8.11 2.84 -14.27
N ILE A 275 -6.87 2.83 -14.79
CA ILE A 275 -5.85 1.86 -14.42
C ILE A 275 -4.78 2.57 -13.59
N ILE A 276 -4.65 2.18 -12.32
CA ILE A 276 -3.64 2.69 -11.41
C ILE A 276 -2.58 1.61 -11.25
N CYS A 277 -1.38 1.88 -11.72
CA CYS A 277 -0.29 0.90 -11.77
C CYS A 277 1.05 1.53 -11.37
N PRO A 278 2.11 0.75 -11.12
CA PRO A 278 3.47 1.24 -11.04
C PRO A 278 3.87 2.05 -12.28
N THR A 279 4.68 3.08 -12.10
CA THR A 279 5.13 3.97 -13.21
C THR A 279 5.74 3.18 -14.37
N SER A 280 6.46 2.10 -14.07
CA SER A 280 7.11 1.23 -15.06
C SER A 280 6.13 0.45 -15.95
N LEU A 281 4.87 0.25 -15.50
CA LEU A 281 3.87 -0.55 -16.20
C LEU A 281 2.92 0.25 -17.10
N LYS A 282 2.90 1.58 -17.01
CA LYS A 282 1.94 2.42 -17.75
C LYS A 282 1.91 2.12 -19.26
N TYR A 283 3.07 2.09 -19.87
CA TYR A 283 3.17 1.87 -21.32
C TYR A 283 2.94 0.41 -21.72
N GLN A 284 3.25 -0.53 -20.83
CA GLN A 284 2.90 -1.93 -21.05
C GLN A 284 1.38 -2.12 -21.05
N TRP A 285 0.67 -1.55 -20.07
CA TRP A 285 -0.80 -1.55 -20.04
C TRP A 285 -1.37 -0.95 -21.32
N LYS A 286 -0.84 0.19 -21.78
CA LYS A 286 -1.25 0.79 -23.04
C LYS A 286 -1.06 -0.17 -24.20
N SER A 287 0.12 -0.74 -24.35
CA SER A 287 0.42 -1.68 -25.45
C SER A 287 -0.45 -2.95 -25.42
N GLU A 288 -0.73 -3.49 -24.22
CA GLU A 288 -1.59 -4.67 -24.08
C GLU A 288 -3.06 -4.35 -24.41
N ILE A 289 -3.57 -3.18 -23.99
CA ILE A 289 -4.92 -2.73 -24.35
C ILE A 289 -5.03 -2.56 -25.86
N ASP A 290 -4.13 -1.78 -26.46
CA ASP A 290 -4.12 -1.51 -27.91
C ASP A 290 -4.09 -2.86 -28.70
N LYS A 291 -3.25 -3.80 -28.28
CA LYS A 291 -3.06 -5.11 -28.91
C LYS A 291 -4.30 -6.00 -28.80
N PHE A 292 -4.92 -6.09 -27.62
CA PHE A 292 -5.95 -7.07 -27.36
C PHE A 292 -7.37 -6.56 -27.61
N THR A 293 -7.61 -5.26 -27.49
CA THR A 293 -8.94 -4.67 -27.66
C THR A 293 -9.10 -3.84 -28.93
N GLY A 294 -7.99 -3.39 -29.52
CA GLY A 294 -8.00 -2.39 -30.60
C GLY A 294 -8.45 -1.00 -30.14
N GLN A 295 -8.66 -0.81 -28.82
CA GLN A 295 -9.01 0.48 -28.24
C GLN A 295 -7.76 1.28 -27.91
N GLN A 296 -7.85 2.61 -28.08
CA GLN A 296 -6.78 3.49 -27.66
C GLN A 296 -6.82 3.73 -26.15
N ALA A 297 -5.68 3.56 -25.48
CA ALA A 297 -5.49 3.91 -24.08
C ALA A 297 -4.64 5.16 -23.94
N TRP A 298 -4.99 6.02 -22.98
CA TRP A 298 -4.25 7.25 -22.72
C TRP A 298 -3.44 7.16 -21.42
N VAL A 299 -2.15 7.46 -21.50
CA VAL A 299 -1.25 7.55 -20.34
C VAL A 299 -1.24 8.98 -19.84
N ILE A 300 -1.71 9.19 -18.60
CA ILE A 300 -1.76 10.50 -17.96
C ILE A 300 -0.40 10.78 -17.32
N GLU A 301 0.27 11.86 -17.80
CA GLU A 301 1.59 12.24 -17.32
C GLU A 301 1.98 13.68 -17.67
N GLY A 302 3.07 14.16 -17.08
CA GLY A 302 3.57 15.52 -17.26
C GLY A 302 3.21 16.45 -16.11
N PRO A 303 3.36 17.77 -16.26
CA PRO A 303 2.96 18.75 -15.26
C PRO A 303 1.47 18.70 -14.93
N PHE A 304 1.08 19.13 -13.73
CA PHE A 304 -0.30 19.07 -13.24
C PHE A 304 -1.31 19.74 -14.19
N THR A 305 -0.99 20.91 -14.71
CA THR A 305 -1.85 21.64 -15.66
C THR A 305 -2.18 20.82 -16.90
N LYS A 306 -1.18 20.13 -17.47
CA LYS A 306 -1.36 19.25 -18.62
C LYS A 306 -2.21 18.02 -18.28
N ARG A 307 -2.04 17.46 -17.06
CA ARG A 307 -2.81 16.29 -16.64
C ARG A 307 -4.29 16.60 -16.45
N ILE A 308 -4.66 17.78 -15.95
CA ILE A 308 -6.09 18.20 -15.85
C ILE A 308 -6.79 18.12 -17.22
N GLU A 309 -6.12 18.55 -18.28
CA GLU A 309 -6.66 18.46 -19.63
C GLU A 309 -6.75 17.00 -20.11
N GLN A 310 -5.74 16.18 -19.77
CA GLN A 310 -5.72 14.76 -20.14
C GLN A 310 -6.83 13.96 -19.44
N TYR A 311 -7.21 14.30 -18.20
CA TYR A 311 -8.35 13.65 -17.54
C TYR A 311 -9.67 13.90 -18.28
N LYS A 312 -9.85 15.05 -18.88
CA LYS A 312 -11.08 15.43 -19.61
C LYS A 312 -11.19 14.82 -21.01
N ASN A 313 -10.12 14.19 -21.51
CA ASN A 313 -10.16 13.53 -22.82
C ASN A 313 -11.10 12.34 -22.80
N ASP A 314 -11.82 12.14 -23.91
CA ASP A 314 -12.81 11.07 -24.08
C ASP A 314 -12.14 9.73 -24.46
N TYR A 315 -11.17 9.27 -23.65
CA TYR A 315 -10.58 7.96 -23.75
C TYR A 315 -11.22 7.03 -22.73
N PHE A 316 -11.68 5.86 -23.20
CA PHE A 316 -12.24 4.87 -22.31
C PHE A 316 -11.20 4.37 -21.26
N TYR A 317 -9.98 4.05 -21.70
CA TYR A 317 -8.91 3.62 -20.83
C TYR A 317 -7.97 4.78 -20.48
N LYS A 318 -7.91 5.16 -19.21
CA LYS A 318 -6.99 6.16 -18.66
C LYS A 318 -6.01 5.49 -17.71
N ILE A 319 -4.71 5.63 -17.94
CA ILE A 319 -3.65 4.96 -17.19
C ILE A 319 -2.84 5.98 -16.40
N VAL A 320 -2.71 5.76 -15.11
CA VAL A 320 -2.04 6.68 -14.19
C VAL A 320 -1.15 5.93 -13.20
N SER A 321 -0.03 6.53 -12.76
CA SER A 321 0.79 5.94 -11.70
C SER A 321 0.19 6.18 -10.32
N TYR A 322 0.53 5.32 -9.32
CA TYR A 322 0.10 5.52 -7.94
C TYR A 322 0.45 6.92 -7.41
N ASN A 323 1.67 7.39 -7.65
CA ASN A 323 2.11 8.71 -7.18
C ASN A 323 1.32 9.85 -7.85
N THR A 324 1.05 9.72 -9.15
CA THR A 324 0.21 10.70 -9.87
C THR A 324 -1.22 10.66 -9.34
N ALA A 325 -1.80 9.47 -9.13
CA ALA A 325 -3.16 9.31 -8.63
C ALA A 325 -3.37 9.94 -7.23
N ILE A 326 -2.35 9.89 -6.35
CA ILE A 326 -2.41 10.54 -5.03
C ILE A 326 -2.51 12.06 -5.17
N ASN A 327 -1.70 12.63 -6.05
CA ASN A 327 -1.66 14.07 -6.26
C ASN A 327 -2.93 14.59 -6.95
N ASP A 328 -3.53 13.77 -7.81
CA ASP A 328 -4.68 14.12 -8.67
C ASP A 328 -5.99 13.48 -8.18
N ILE A 329 -6.09 13.18 -6.87
CA ILE A 329 -7.25 12.47 -6.29
C ILE A 329 -8.58 13.20 -6.54
N LYS A 330 -8.57 14.53 -6.52
CA LYS A 330 -9.77 15.36 -6.74
C LYS A 330 -10.25 15.24 -8.18
N GLU A 331 -9.33 15.32 -9.12
CA GLU A 331 -9.58 15.21 -10.55
C GLU A 331 -10.13 13.82 -10.90
N ILE A 332 -9.48 12.76 -10.41
CA ILE A 332 -9.94 11.38 -10.63
C ILE A 332 -11.33 11.17 -10.01
N SER A 333 -11.58 11.70 -8.81
CA SER A 333 -12.88 11.57 -8.16
C SER A 333 -13.98 12.37 -8.87
N SER A 334 -13.65 13.49 -9.51
CA SER A 334 -14.62 14.29 -10.28
C SER A 334 -15.01 13.64 -11.60
N GLU A 335 -14.15 12.80 -12.19
CA GLU A 335 -14.43 12.02 -13.40
C GLU A 335 -15.39 10.85 -13.16
N LEU A 336 -15.66 10.49 -11.90
CA LEU A 336 -16.55 9.39 -11.49
C LEU A 336 -16.29 8.11 -12.29
N PRO A 337 -15.09 7.51 -12.18
CA PRO A 337 -14.75 6.33 -12.99
C PRO A 337 -15.70 5.16 -12.73
N ASP A 338 -16.19 4.51 -13.81
CA ASP A 338 -17.05 3.34 -13.68
C ASP A 338 -16.27 2.14 -13.14
N ILE A 339 -15.03 1.95 -13.59
CA ILE A 339 -14.17 0.89 -13.09
C ILE A 339 -12.78 1.40 -12.75
N ILE A 340 -12.26 0.93 -11.62
CA ILE A 340 -10.87 1.14 -11.21
C ILE A 340 -10.14 -0.21 -11.20
N ILE A 341 -9.01 -0.25 -11.90
CA ILE A 341 -8.09 -1.40 -11.88
C ILE A 341 -6.84 -0.99 -11.12
N LEU A 342 -6.54 -1.69 -10.01
CA LEU A 342 -5.29 -1.53 -9.29
C LEU A 342 -4.34 -2.66 -9.65
N ASP A 343 -3.21 -2.35 -10.26
CA ASP A 343 -2.17 -3.34 -10.53
C ASP A 343 -1.03 -3.25 -9.51
N GLU A 344 -0.45 -4.41 -9.16
CA GLU A 344 0.53 -4.56 -8.08
C GLU A 344 0.02 -3.94 -6.77
N ALA A 345 -1.17 -4.38 -6.35
CA ALA A 345 -1.92 -3.80 -5.24
C ALA A 345 -1.24 -3.92 -3.86
N GLN A 346 -0.13 -4.66 -3.75
CA GLN A 346 0.72 -4.60 -2.55
C GLN A 346 1.22 -3.18 -2.24
N ARG A 347 1.09 -2.23 -3.17
CA ARG A 347 1.36 -0.80 -2.93
C ARG A 347 0.40 -0.18 -1.90
N ILE A 348 -0.81 -0.71 -1.75
CA ILE A 348 -1.81 -0.24 -0.76
C ILE A 348 -1.92 -1.14 0.48
N LYS A 349 -1.01 -2.10 0.67
CA LYS A 349 -1.03 -3.05 1.78
C LYS A 349 -0.90 -2.41 3.17
N ASN A 350 -0.21 -1.28 3.26
CA ASN A 350 -0.05 -0.55 4.50
C ASN A 350 -1.00 0.65 4.54
N PHE A 351 -2.06 0.57 5.36
CA PHE A 351 -3.08 1.60 5.48
C PHE A 351 -2.59 2.91 6.14
N LYS A 352 -1.37 2.93 6.72
CA LYS A 352 -0.76 4.16 7.24
C LYS A 352 -0.11 5.02 6.16
N THR A 353 0.16 4.48 4.97
CA THR A 353 0.81 5.22 3.89
C THR A 353 -0.15 6.21 3.21
N LYS A 354 0.39 7.34 2.74
CA LYS A 354 -0.35 8.31 1.91
C LYS A 354 -1.02 7.60 0.71
N ILE A 355 -0.31 6.66 0.08
CA ILE A 355 -0.82 5.88 -1.07
C ILE A 355 -2.12 5.17 -0.71
N SER A 356 -2.10 4.34 0.33
CA SER A 356 -3.27 3.56 0.74
C SER A 356 -4.45 4.45 1.10
N ARG A 357 -4.22 5.51 1.90
CA ARG A 357 -5.28 6.42 2.35
C ARG A 357 -5.95 7.19 1.20
N HIS A 358 -5.16 7.64 0.22
CA HIS A 358 -5.71 8.42 -0.90
C HIS A 358 -6.41 7.52 -1.92
N ILE A 359 -5.80 6.41 -2.32
CA ILE A 359 -6.39 5.48 -3.28
C ILE A 359 -7.75 4.94 -2.78
N LYS A 360 -7.87 4.66 -1.48
CA LYS A 360 -9.14 4.18 -0.88
C LYS A 360 -10.27 5.24 -0.86
N LYS A 361 -9.97 6.51 -1.09
CA LYS A 361 -11.00 7.56 -1.22
C LYS A 361 -11.67 7.57 -2.59
N ILE A 362 -11.04 6.99 -3.61
CA ILE A 362 -11.62 6.93 -4.95
C ILE A 362 -12.77 5.92 -4.93
N GLN A 363 -13.95 6.39 -5.25
CA GLN A 363 -15.14 5.55 -5.35
C GLN A 363 -15.40 5.17 -6.81
N SER A 364 -15.82 3.94 -7.02
CA SER A 364 -16.18 3.41 -8.33
C SER A 364 -17.16 2.24 -8.16
N PRO A 365 -18.16 2.07 -9.03
CA PRO A 365 -19.07 0.91 -9.00
C PRO A 365 -18.32 -0.42 -9.14
N TYR A 366 -17.30 -0.46 -9.99
CA TYR A 366 -16.51 -1.67 -10.25
C TYR A 366 -15.05 -1.49 -9.85
N SER A 367 -14.43 -2.56 -9.37
CA SER A 367 -12.99 -2.53 -9.08
C SER A 367 -12.32 -3.89 -9.25
N PHE A 368 -11.22 -3.94 -10.00
CA PHE A 368 -10.37 -5.12 -10.11
C PHE A 368 -9.02 -4.85 -9.47
N VAL A 369 -8.68 -5.66 -8.49
CA VAL A 369 -7.41 -5.57 -7.76
C VAL A 369 -6.52 -6.73 -8.19
N LEU A 370 -5.39 -6.41 -8.82
CA LEU A 370 -4.44 -7.38 -9.32
C LEU A 370 -3.23 -7.45 -8.39
N THR A 371 -2.92 -8.64 -7.92
CA THR A 371 -1.72 -8.89 -7.11
C THR A 371 -1.28 -10.34 -7.26
N GLY A 372 0.01 -10.60 -7.33
CA GLY A 372 0.54 -11.97 -7.27
C GLY A 372 0.77 -12.43 -5.82
N THR A 373 0.83 -11.50 -4.88
CA THR A 373 1.15 -11.74 -3.46
C THR A 373 0.23 -10.89 -2.57
N PRO A 374 -1.05 -11.29 -2.40
CA PRO A 374 -2.00 -10.55 -1.59
C PRO A 374 -1.63 -10.53 -0.10
N LEU A 375 -0.81 -11.49 0.34
CA LEU A 375 -0.27 -11.59 1.68
C LEU A 375 1.24 -11.85 1.61
N GLU A 376 2.03 -10.94 2.16
CA GLU A 376 3.48 -11.11 2.24
C GLU A 376 3.96 -11.31 3.68
N ASN A 377 3.41 -10.54 4.61
CA ASN A 377 3.98 -10.46 5.93
C ASN A 377 2.97 -10.45 7.10
N LYS A 378 1.82 -9.82 6.97
CA LYS A 378 0.87 -9.59 8.07
C LYS A 378 -0.57 -9.69 7.58
N LEU A 379 -1.48 -10.18 8.43
CA LEU A 379 -2.91 -10.18 8.13
C LEU A 379 -3.47 -8.78 7.87
N GLU A 380 -2.91 -7.77 8.51
CA GLU A 380 -3.29 -6.37 8.30
C GLU A 380 -3.04 -5.89 6.86
N GLU A 381 -2.01 -6.44 6.18
CA GLU A 381 -1.71 -6.15 4.78
C GLU A 381 -2.83 -6.66 3.87
N LEU A 382 -3.26 -7.90 4.11
CA LEU A 382 -4.40 -8.51 3.41
C LEU A 382 -5.69 -7.72 3.66
N TYR A 383 -5.97 -7.39 4.93
CA TYR A 383 -7.13 -6.58 5.31
C TYR A 383 -7.16 -5.25 4.55
N SER A 384 -6.01 -4.57 4.46
CA SER A 384 -5.90 -3.30 3.75
C SER A 384 -6.24 -3.40 2.26
N ILE A 385 -5.82 -4.49 1.59
CA ILE A 385 -6.14 -4.73 0.18
C ILE A 385 -7.64 -5.06 0.02
N VAL A 386 -8.16 -5.95 0.87
CA VAL A 386 -9.58 -6.35 0.85
C VAL A 386 -10.51 -5.16 1.10
N GLN A 387 -10.13 -4.25 1.98
CA GLN A 387 -10.90 -3.05 2.30
C GLN A 387 -11.17 -2.17 1.06
N PHE A 388 -10.27 -2.10 0.09
CA PHE A 388 -10.50 -1.38 -1.16
C PHE A 388 -11.57 -2.07 -2.02
N THR A 389 -11.56 -3.40 -2.06
CA THR A 389 -12.53 -4.18 -2.85
C THR A 389 -13.89 -4.19 -2.17
N ASN A 390 -13.95 -4.60 -0.90
CA ASN A 390 -15.18 -4.61 -0.10
C ASN A 390 -14.83 -4.49 1.39
N PRO A 391 -15.09 -3.34 2.03
CA PRO A 391 -14.72 -3.09 3.42
C PRO A 391 -15.49 -3.92 4.45
N TYR A 392 -16.52 -4.67 4.01
CA TYR A 392 -17.37 -5.45 4.92
C TYR A 392 -17.03 -6.95 4.94
N THR A 393 -16.23 -7.45 3.98
CA THR A 393 -15.96 -8.89 3.82
C THR A 393 -15.30 -9.53 5.04
N LEU A 394 -14.32 -8.85 5.64
CA LEU A 394 -13.58 -9.36 6.80
C LEU A 394 -14.12 -8.81 8.13
N GLY A 395 -15.25 -8.11 8.12
CA GLY A 395 -15.82 -7.49 9.31
C GLY A 395 -15.00 -6.31 9.84
N PRO A 396 -15.33 -5.80 11.04
CA PRO A 396 -14.61 -4.71 11.68
C PRO A 396 -13.15 -5.07 11.97
N PHE A 397 -12.21 -4.17 11.66
CA PHE A 397 -10.79 -4.41 11.81
C PHE A 397 -10.37 -4.84 13.23
N TYR A 398 -10.93 -4.20 14.27
CA TYR A 398 -10.61 -4.53 15.65
C TYR A 398 -11.02 -5.97 16.02
N ARG A 399 -12.16 -6.46 15.47
CA ARG A 399 -12.65 -7.83 15.68
C ARG A 399 -11.79 -8.82 14.89
N PHE A 400 -11.53 -8.53 13.62
CA PHE A 400 -10.66 -9.33 12.76
C PHE A 400 -9.29 -9.58 13.40
N ILE A 401 -8.67 -8.52 13.94
CA ILE A 401 -7.38 -8.65 14.61
C ILE A 401 -7.49 -9.45 15.92
N HIS A 402 -8.54 -9.21 16.71
CA HIS A 402 -8.72 -9.91 17.97
C HIS A 402 -8.98 -11.42 17.79
N GLU A 403 -9.74 -11.79 16.78
CA GLU A 403 -10.12 -13.18 16.50
C GLU A 403 -8.95 -13.98 15.87
N HIS A 404 -8.19 -13.37 14.97
CA HIS A 404 -7.20 -14.08 14.17
C HIS A 404 -5.74 -13.90 14.62
N ARG A 405 -5.46 -13.00 15.55
CA ARG A 405 -4.12 -12.77 16.05
C ARG A 405 -3.91 -13.51 17.39
N VAL A 406 -2.80 -14.23 17.51
CA VAL A 406 -2.33 -14.78 18.77
C VAL A 406 -1.28 -13.82 19.34
N THR A 407 -1.44 -13.46 20.62
CA THR A 407 -0.50 -12.56 21.32
C THR A 407 -0.03 -13.19 22.62
N ASP A 408 1.19 -12.87 23.04
CA ASP A 408 1.70 -13.21 24.37
C ASP A 408 1.12 -12.29 25.47
N GLU A 409 1.48 -12.56 26.74
CA GLU A 409 1.02 -11.78 27.90
C GLU A 409 1.39 -10.29 27.81
N LYS A 410 2.43 -9.95 27.04
CA LYS A 410 2.88 -8.55 26.80
C LYS A 410 2.18 -7.89 25.61
N GLY A 411 1.24 -8.59 24.96
CA GLY A 411 0.50 -8.10 23.79
C GLY A 411 1.27 -8.17 22.47
N LYS A 412 2.39 -8.89 22.43
CA LYS A 412 3.19 -9.10 21.23
C LYS A 412 2.60 -10.23 20.39
N VAL A 413 2.54 -10.04 19.06
CA VAL A 413 2.00 -11.06 18.14
C VAL A 413 2.95 -12.25 18.06
N THR A 414 2.44 -13.42 18.40
CA THR A 414 3.16 -14.69 18.35
C THR A 414 2.65 -15.62 17.26
N GLY A 415 1.54 -15.28 16.61
CA GLY A 415 0.99 -16.10 15.54
C GLY A 415 -0.33 -15.60 15.00
N TYR A 416 -0.90 -16.40 14.12
CA TYR A 416 -2.23 -16.23 13.56
C TYR A 416 -2.98 -17.57 13.62
N LYS A 417 -4.31 -17.51 13.78
CA LYS A 417 -5.19 -18.67 13.88
C LYS A 417 -6.45 -18.50 13.05
N ASP A 418 -7.20 -19.60 12.89
CA ASP A 418 -8.48 -19.62 12.18
C ASP A 418 -8.36 -19.11 10.74
N LEU A 419 -7.26 -19.45 10.05
CA LEU A 419 -6.91 -18.97 8.71
C LEU A 419 -7.90 -19.47 7.66
N ASN A 420 -8.50 -20.64 7.87
CA ASN A 420 -9.53 -21.21 7.00
C ASN A 420 -10.81 -20.37 6.96
N ILE A 421 -11.15 -19.68 8.06
CA ILE A 421 -12.29 -18.77 8.12
C ILE A 421 -12.03 -17.56 7.19
N ILE A 422 -10.82 -17.02 7.25
CA ILE A 422 -10.38 -15.93 6.37
C ILE A 422 -10.44 -16.39 4.91
N GLY A 423 -9.91 -17.57 4.60
CA GLY A 423 -9.93 -18.14 3.25
C GLY A 423 -11.36 -18.29 2.68
N LYS A 424 -12.30 -18.79 3.49
CA LYS A 424 -13.73 -18.87 3.12
C LYS A 424 -14.35 -17.49 2.88
N ALA A 425 -14.08 -16.51 3.72
CA ALA A 425 -14.59 -15.16 3.51
C ALA A 425 -14.04 -14.53 2.22
N LEU A 426 -12.77 -14.79 1.89
CA LEU A 426 -12.12 -14.30 0.69
C LEU A 426 -12.61 -14.98 -0.60
N SER A 427 -13.02 -16.23 -0.58
CA SER A 427 -13.49 -16.98 -1.77
C SER A 427 -14.64 -16.28 -2.49
N GLY A 428 -15.41 -15.45 -1.78
CA GLY A 428 -16.49 -14.66 -2.35
C GLY A 428 -16.03 -13.49 -3.21
N ILE A 429 -14.83 -12.97 -3.01
CA ILE A 429 -14.31 -11.77 -3.67
C ILE A 429 -12.92 -11.95 -4.29
N MET A 430 -12.24 -13.05 -4.07
CA MET A 430 -10.88 -13.32 -4.54
C MET A 430 -10.82 -14.63 -5.30
N ILE A 431 -10.15 -14.61 -6.45
CA ILE A 431 -9.77 -15.79 -7.20
C ILE A 431 -8.26 -15.91 -7.18
N ARG A 432 -7.75 -17.11 -6.82
CA ARG A 432 -6.32 -17.43 -6.79
C ARG A 432 -6.05 -18.79 -7.39
N ARG A 433 -5.13 -18.85 -8.33
CA ARG A 433 -4.66 -20.08 -8.95
C ARG A 433 -3.15 -20.08 -8.98
N ARG A 434 -2.56 -21.21 -8.66
CA ARG A 434 -1.12 -21.42 -8.71
C ARG A 434 -0.73 -21.97 -10.07
N LYS A 435 0.47 -21.67 -10.53
CA LYS A 435 1.01 -22.23 -11.78
C LYS A 435 0.88 -23.75 -11.81
N LYS A 436 1.23 -24.44 -10.73
CA LYS A 436 1.16 -25.88 -10.63
C LYS A 436 -0.24 -26.48 -10.81
N ASP A 437 -1.30 -25.71 -10.50
CA ASP A 437 -2.69 -26.18 -10.56
C ASP A 437 -3.29 -26.04 -11.97
N VAL A 438 -2.74 -25.14 -12.81
CA VAL A 438 -3.26 -24.82 -14.14
C VAL A 438 -2.33 -25.30 -15.26
N LEU A 439 -1.24 -25.96 -14.94
CA LEU A 439 -0.08 -26.18 -15.80
C LEU A 439 -0.05 -27.52 -16.52
N LEU A 440 -0.94 -27.74 -17.43
CA LEU A 440 -0.68 -28.74 -18.46
C LEU A 440 0.28 -28.25 -19.59
N GLN A 441 0.78 -27.01 -19.55
CA GLN A 441 1.39 -26.34 -20.70
C GLN A 441 2.62 -25.47 -20.43
N LEU A 442 3.16 -25.40 -19.19
CA LEU A 442 4.47 -24.78 -18.97
C LEU A 442 5.59 -25.82 -19.07
N PRO A 443 6.73 -25.47 -19.68
CA PRO A 443 7.92 -26.32 -19.69
C PRO A 443 8.48 -26.48 -18.27
N GLU A 444 9.40 -27.41 -18.11
CA GLU A 444 10.05 -27.64 -16.81
C GLU A 444 10.83 -26.41 -16.35
N ARG A 445 10.81 -26.17 -15.04
CA ARG A 445 11.61 -25.16 -14.35
C ARG A 445 12.64 -25.86 -13.48
N MET A 446 13.90 -25.49 -13.66
CA MET A 446 15.01 -25.99 -12.86
C MET A 446 15.66 -24.82 -12.10
N ASP A 447 15.59 -24.86 -10.78
CA ASP A 447 16.21 -23.86 -9.90
C ASP A 447 17.54 -24.43 -9.37
N LYS A 448 18.63 -23.72 -9.61
CA LYS A 448 19.97 -24.06 -9.16
C LYS A 448 20.53 -22.96 -8.27
N VAL A 449 21.19 -23.34 -7.19
CA VAL A 449 22.01 -22.43 -6.40
C VAL A 449 23.47 -22.66 -6.79
N LEU A 450 24.13 -21.61 -7.23
CA LEU A 450 25.55 -21.62 -7.52
C LEU A 450 26.30 -20.93 -6.38
N TYR A 451 27.08 -21.70 -5.66
CA TYR A 451 27.90 -21.19 -4.57
C TYR A 451 29.22 -20.66 -5.11
N VAL A 452 29.52 -19.40 -4.79
CA VAL A 452 30.74 -18.70 -5.25
C VAL A 452 31.54 -18.29 -4.01
N THR A 453 32.84 -18.56 -4.03
CA THR A 453 33.75 -18.19 -2.93
C THR A 453 34.16 -16.73 -3.05
N MET A 454 34.10 -15.96 -1.98
CA MET A 454 34.57 -14.57 -1.93
C MET A 454 36.11 -14.51 -2.00
N THR A 455 36.66 -13.40 -2.48
CA THR A 455 38.06 -13.07 -2.32
C THR A 455 38.41 -12.81 -0.87
N GLU A 456 39.70 -12.89 -0.51
CA GLU A 456 40.14 -12.54 0.85
C GLU A 456 39.77 -11.12 1.24
N CYS A 457 39.84 -10.18 0.29
CA CYS A 457 39.44 -8.78 0.54
C CYS A 457 37.95 -8.63 0.87
N GLN A 458 37.12 -9.30 0.07
CA GLN A 458 35.66 -9.34 0.36
C GLN A 458 35.38 -9.99 1.72
N SER A 459 36.06 -11.12 2.00
CA SER A 459 35.87 -11.83 3.28
C SER A 459 36.25 -10.98 4.49
N LYS A 460 37.34 -10.21 4.42
CA LYS A 460 37.76 -9.32 5.49
C LYS A 460 36.72 -8.21 5.75
N ILE A 461 36.24 -7.55 4.69
CA ILE A 461 35.22 -6.51 4.83
C ILE A 461 33.90 -7.10 5.36
N HIS A 462 33.48 -8.25 4.83
CA HIS A 462 32.25 -8.93 5.29
C HIS A 462 32.34 -9.28 6.78
N GLU A 463 33.53 -9.76 7.24
CA GLU A 463 33.78 -10.10 8.64
C GLU A 463 33.77 -8.87 9.54
N GLU A 464 34.33 -7.75 9.09
CA GLU A 464 34.27 -6.47 9.84
C GLU A 464 32.81 -6.05 10.09
N TYR A 465 31.98 -6.05 9.04
CA TYR A 465 30.57 -5.70 9.20
C TYR A 465 29.80 -6.75 10.00
N ARG A 466 30.17 -8.03 9.96
CA ARG A 466 29.64 -9.08 10.83
C ARG A 466 29.89 -8.75 12.30
N GLN A 467 31.08 -8.26 12.64
CA GLN A 467 31.39 -7.86 14.01
C GLN A 467 30.54 -6.68 14.48
N TYR A 468 30.29 -5.66 13.61
CA TYR A 468 29.37 -4.57 13.94
C TYR A 468 27.95 -5.07 14.19
N VAL A 469 27.45 -5.99 13.37
CA VAL A 469 26.15 -6.64 13.60
C VAL A 469 26.14 -7.39 14.93
N ALA A 470 27.19 -8.15 15.26
CA ALA A 470 27.29 -8.86 16.54
C ALA A 470 27.24 -7.89 17.75
N GLN A 471 27.91 -6.73 17.68
CA GLN A 471 27.84 -5.71 18.73
C GLN A 471 26.41 -5.19 18.93
N VAL A 472 25.66 -4.98 17.84
CA VAL A 472 24.24 -4.54 17.92
C VAL A 472 23.38 -5.64 18.54
N ILE A 473 23.64 -6.92 18.23
CA ILE A 473 22.95 -8.07 18.83
C ILE A 473 23.21 -8.16 20.33
N LEU A 474 24.47 -8.06 20.74
CA LEU A 474 24.85 -8.05 22.17
C LEU A 474 24.17 -6.90 22.92
N LYS A 475 24.09 -5.72 22.31
CA LYS A 475 23.38 -4.59 22.88
C LYS A 475 21.88 -4.88 23.05
N TRP A 476 21.28 -5.52 22.06
CA TRP A 476 19.88 -5.93 22.13
C TRP A 476 19.64 -6.94 23.24
N HIS A 477 20.49 -7.96 23.39
CA HIS A 477 20.39 -8.94 24.50
C HIS A 477 20.47 -8.28 25.88
N ARG A 478 21.38 -7.31 26.04
CA ARG A 478 21.56 -6.59 27.32
C ARG A 478 20.38 -5.68 27.66
N GLN A 479 19.81 -5.00 26.69
CA GLN A 479 18.82 -3.95 26.88
C GLN A 479 17.37 -4.41 26.60
N GLY A 480 17.17 -5.53 25.89
CA GLY A 480 15.87 -6.01 25.44
C GLY A 480 15.21 -5.20 24.32
N PHE A 481 15.82 -4.08 23.90
CA PHE A 481 15.34 -3.23 22.80
C PHE A 481 16.51 -2.57 22.06
N LEU A 482 16.25 -2.10 20.83
CA LEU A 482 17.17 -1.22 20.09
C LEU A 482 16.49 0.11 19.84
N ASN A 483 17.25 1.19 20.00
CA ASN A 483 16.79 2.52 19.57
C ASN A 483 16.73 2.62 18.04
N GLU A 484 16.14 3.69 17.53
CA GLU A 484 15.95 3.89 16.09
C GLU A 484 17.29 3.95 15.33
N LYS A 485 18.30 4.60 15.91
CA LYS A 485 19.64 4.69 15.31
C LYS A 485 20.32 3.31 15.21
N ASP A 486 20.23 2.49 16.26
CA ASP A 486 20.81 1.15 16.25
C ASP A 486 20.11 0.25 15.22
N ARG A 487 18.76 0.39 15.05
CA ARG A 487 18.01 -0.32 14.02
C ARG A 487 18.43 0.09 12.61
N GLN A 488 18.59 1.38 12.37
CA GLN A 488 19.07 1.89 11.08
C GLN A 488 20.49 1.38 10.79
N ASN A 489 21.38 1.45 11.75
CA ASN A 489 22.74 0.94 11.62
C ASN A 489 22.75 -0.57 11.31
N LEU A 490 21.95 -1.37 12.02
CA LEU A 490 21.82 -2.80 11.74
C LEU A 490 21.45 -3.05 10.28
N MET A 491 20.45 -2.33 9.76
CA MET A 491 20.01 -2.48 8.37
C MET A 491 21.10 -2.05 7.37
N ILE A 492 21.84 -1.00 7.69
CA ILE A 492 22.99 -0.56 6.88
C ILE A 492 24.05 -1.65 6.85
N PHE A 493 24.45 -2.19 8.01
CA PHE A 493 25.49 -3.21 8.09
C PHE A 493 25.10 -4.49 7.35
N LEU A 494 23.86 -4.98 7.54
CA LEU A 494 23.34 -6.15 6.82
C LEU A 494 23.31 -5.93 5.30
N ASN A 495 22.93 -4.73 4.83
CA ASN A 495 22.96 -4.41 3.41
C ASN A 495 24.39 -4.31 2.89
N THR A 496 25.32 -3.72 3.66
CA THR A 496 26.74 -3.65 3.27
C THR A 496 27.36 -5.03 3.17
N MET A 497 27.07 -5.96 4.10
CA MET A 497 27.50 -7.36 3.98
C MET A 497 27.02 -7.99 2.67
N ARG A 498 25.79 -7.75 2.24
CA ARG A 498 25.28 -8.24 0.95
C ARG A 498 25.96 -7.59 -0.25
N MET A 499 26.23 -6.27 -0.20
CA MET A 499 26.95 -5.56 -1.26
C MET A 499 28.36 -6.12 -1.44
N VAL A 500 29.05 -6.44 -0.35
CA VAL A 500 30.39 -7.07 -0.38
C VAL A 500 30.34 -8.45 -1.03
N CYS A 501 29.27 -9.23 -0.80
CA CYS A 501 29.11 -10.53 -1.46
C CYS A 501 29.11 -10.43 -2.99
N ASP A 502 28.66 -9.29 -3.53
CA ASP A 502 28.62 -9.06 -4.97
C ASP A 502 29.94 -8.44 -5.48
N SER A 503 30.31 -7.27 -4.99
CA SER A 503 31.57 -6.58 -5.33
C SER A 503 31.89 -5.48 -4.31
N THR A 504 33.18 -5.32 -3.98
CA THR A 504 33.64 -4.18 -3.16
C THR A 504 33.39 -2.84 -3.83
N TYR A 505 33.36 -2.78 -5.17
CA TYR A 505 33.08 -1.57 -5.93
C TYR A 505 31.70 -0.97 -5.65
N ILE A 506 30.74 -1.78 -5.26
CA ILE A 506 29.41 -1.28 -4.89
C ILE A 506 29.50 -0.33 -3.69
N ILE A 507 30.48 -0.55 -2.79
CA ILE A 507 30.65 0.24 -1.57
C ILE A 507 31.53 1.46 -1.82
N ASP A 508 32.77 1.27 -2.27
CA ASP A 508 33.80 2.30 -2.31
C ASP A 508 34.03 2.95 -3.68
N GLN A 509 33.52 2.35 -4.76
CA GLN A 509 33.69 2.74 -6.16
C GLN A 509 35.16 2.84 -6.62
N THR A 510 36.08 2.27 -5.88
CA THR A 510 37.52 2.34 -6.13
C THR A 510 38.17 0.97 -6.27
N THR A 511 37.84 0.05 -5.35
CA THR A 511 38.39 -1.31 -5.36
C THR A 511 37.41 -2.25 -6.06
N ARG A 512 37.94 -3.20 -6.80
CA ARG A 512 37.16 -4.19 -7.50
C ARG A 512 37.61 -5.61 -7.14
N HIS A 513 36.81 -6.27 -6.31
CA HIS A 513 36.95 -7.68 -5.96
C HIS A 513 35.57 -8.32 -6.10
N ASP A 514 35.38 -9.20 -7.11
CA ASP A 514 34.06 -9.69 -7.51
C ASP A 514 34.14 -11.05 -8.23
N THR A 515 34.33 -12.12 -7.49
CA THR A 515 34.34 -13.48 -8.03
C THR A 515 33.04 -13.91 -8.72
N LYS A 516 31.90 -13.32 -8.33
CA LYS A 516 30.62 -13.59 -8.99
C LYS A 516 30.61 -13.14 -10.45
N ILE A 517 31.32 -12.07 -10.80
CA ILE A 517 31.39 -11.58 -12.18
C ILE A 517 32.22 -12.54 -13.03
N ASP A 518 33.36 -13.03 -12.52
CA ASP A 518 34.16 -14.00 -13.21
C ASP A 518 33.37 -15.28 -13.51
N GLU A 519 32.62 -15.76 -12.52
CA GLU A 519 31.78 -16.94 -12.69
C GLU A 519 30.60 -16.68 -13.64
N LEU A 520 29.98 -15.48 -13.59
CA LEU A 520 28.95 -15.07 -14.54
C LEU A 520 29.51 -15.12 -15.99
N LEU A 521 30.69 -14.59 -16.22
CA LEU A 521 31.31 -14.58 -17.53
C LEU A 521 31.65 -16.00 -18.03
N ASN A 522 32.05 -16.89 -17.13
CA ASN A 522 32.24 -18.31 -17.44
C ASN A 522 30.94 -18.97 -17.91
N ILE A 523 29.83 -18.70 -17.22
CA ILE A 523 28.50 -19.21 -17.60
C ILE A 523 28.08 -18.64 -18.95
N ILE A 524 28.27 -17.35 -19.20
CA ILE A 524 27.91 -16.70 -20.47
C ILE A 524 28.71 -17.31 -21.61
N ASN A 525 30.01 -17.45 -21.44
CA ASN A 525 30.87 -18.06 -22.47
C ASN A 525 30.44 -19.49 -22.81
N LYS A 526 30.13 -20.30 -21.79
CA LYS A 526 29.64 -21.67 -21.98
C LYS A 526 28.30 -21.67 -22.75
N VAL A 527 27.32 -20.87 -22.33
CA VAL A 527 26.01 -20.78 -23.01
C VAL A 527 26.15 -20.28 -24.45
N PHE A 528 27.11 -19.41 -24.73
CA PHE A 528 27.34 -18.90 -26.09
C PHE A 528 28.04 -19.88 -27.00
N THR A 529 28.89 -20.74 -26.43
CA THR A 529 29.59 -21.79 -27.17
C THR A 529 28.69 -23.00 -27.46
N GLU A 530 27.87 -23.39 -26.50
CA GLU A 530 27.05 -24.61 -26.56
C GLU A 530 25.65 -24.45 -27.17
N GLY A 531 25.11 -23.19 -27.27
CA GLY A 531 23.77 -22.99 -27.72
C GLY A 531 23.42 -21.60 -28.24
N THR A 532 22.13 -21.42 -28.55
CA THR A 532 21.53 -20.13 -29.01
C THR A 532 20.62 -19.50 -27.96
N GLU A 533 20.78 -19.86 -26.69
CA GLU A 533 19.93 -19.41 -25.62
C GLU A 533 20.12 -17.93 -25.32
N LYS A 534 19.02 -17.25 -24.99
CA LYS A 534 19.05 -15.89 -24.45
C LYS A 534 19.04 -15.94 -22.93
N VAL A 535 19.76 -15.01 -22.31
CA VAL A 535 20.01 -14.94 -20.88
C VAL A 535 19.45 -13.64 -20.31
N VAL A 536 18.78 -13.72 -19.16
CA VAL A 536 18.37 -12.56 -18.38
C VAL A 536 19.18 -12.52 -17.09
N ILE A 537 19.75 -11.38 -16.77
CA ILE A 537 20.61 -11.18 -15.59
C ILE A 537 19.95 -10.11 -14.72
N PHE A 538 19.74 -10.43 -13.44
CA PHE A 538 19.21 -9.51 -12.44
C PHE A 538 20.20 -9.24 -11.31
N SER A 539 20.24 -7.97 -10.88
CA SER A 539 20.78 -7.57 -9.58
C SER A 539 19.95 -6.47 -8.97
N GLN A 540 19.83 -6.44 -7.65
CA GLN A 540 19.24 -5.32 -6.91
C GLN A 540 20.08 -4.05 -7.05
N TRP A 541 21.40 -4.19 -7.22
CA TRP A 541 22.37 -3.10 -7.21
C TRP A 541 22.68 -2.60 -8.62
N GLU A 542 22.34 -1.33 -8.90
CA GLU A 542 22.65 -0.72 -10.21
C GLU A 542 24.17 -0.69 -10.46
N ARG A 543 25.00 -0.46 -9.42
CA ARG A 543 26.45 -0.48 -9.55
C ARG A 543 26.97 -1.85 -10.00
N MET A 544 26.38 -2.95 -9.50
CA MET A 544 26.72 -4.30 -9.95
C MET A 544 26.37 -4.51 -11.42
N THR A 545 25.16 -4.12 -11.83
CA THR A 545 24.77 -4.23 -13.24
C THR A 545 25.63 -3.34 -14.14
N ARG A 546 26.14 -2.20 -13.65
CA ARG A 546 27.08 -1.35 -14.36
C ARG A 546 28.43 -2.02 -14.59
N ILE A 547 29.00 -2.71 -13.60
CA ILE A 547 30.23 -3.48 -13.78
C ILE A 547 30.01 -4.57 -14.84
N VAL A 548 28.87 -5.29 -14.74
CA VAL A 548 28.54 -6.32 -15.75
C VAL A 548 28.45 -5.72 -17.15
N SER A 549 27.80 -4.54 -17.31
CA SER A 549 27.71 -3.89 -18.62
C SER A 549 29.09 -3.53 -19.19
N GLN A 550 30.01 -3.01 -18.37
CA GLN A 550 31.38 -2.72 -18.77
C GLN A 550 32.16 -3.98 -19.24
N GLU A 551 31.96 -5.11 -18.54
CA GLU A 551 32.58 -6.38 -18.93
C GLU A 551 32.04 -6.95 -20.25
N LEU A 552 30.73 -6.76 -20.49
CA LEU A 552 30.12 -7.15 -21.76
C LEU A 552 30.59 -6.26 -22.92
N ASP A 553 30.70 -4.94 -22.69
CA ASP A 553 31.24 -3.96 -23.66
C ASP A 553 32.72 -4.31 -24.03
N ALA A 554 33.53 -4.59 -23.02
CA ALA A 554 34.95 -4.98 -23.23
C ALA A 554 35.10 -6.24 -24.08
N ARG A 555 34.11 -7.12 -24.11
CA ARG A 555 34.07 -8.36 -24.90
C ARG A 555 33.27 -8.25 -26.20
N ASN A 556 32.78 -7.06 -26.53
CA ASN A 556 31.89 -6.79 -27.68
C ASN A 556 30.65 -7.69 -27.72
N ILE A 557 30.10 -8.03 -26.56
CA ILE A 557 28.87 -8.83 -26.44
C ILE A 557 27.66 -7.87 -26.48
N LYS A 558 26.76 -8.08 -27.43
CA LYS A 558 25.53 -7.29 -27.53
C LYS A 558 24.55 -7.61 -26.40
N TYR A 559 24.02 -6.61 -25.74
CA TYR A 559 23.04 -6.73 -24.66
C TYR A 559 22.05 -5.57 -24.66
N GLN A 560 20.92 -5.74 -23.96
CA GLN A 560 20.02 -4.64 -23.59
C GLN A 560 20.14 -4.41 -22.09
N TYR A 561 20.20 -3.13 -21.69
CA TYR A 561 20.36 -2.75 -20.29
C TYR A 561 19.21 -1.88 -19.82
N LEU A 562 18.49 -2.36 -18.78
CA LEU A 562 17.38 -1.68 -18.18
C LEU A 562 17.63 -1.35 -16.71
N HIS A 563 17.67 -0.08 -16.41
CA HIS A 563 17.83 0.45 -15.05
C HIS A 563 16.79 1.56 -14.76
N GLY A 564 16.76 2.04 -13.50
CA GLY A 564 15.76 3.03 -13.05
C GLY A 564 15.74 4.34 -13.84
N GLY A 565 16.89 4.76 -14.40
CA GLY A 565 17.02 6.00 -15.19
C GLY A 565 16.45 5.94 -16.62
N ILE A 566 16.05 4.76 -17.13
CA ILE A 566 15.49 4.65 -18.49
C ILE A 566 14.04 5.13 -18.50
N PRO A 567 13.70 6.13 -19.36
CA PRO A 567 12.32 6.61 -19.51
C PRO A 567 11.35 5.50 -19.90
N GLY A 568 10.13 5.58 -19.40
CA GLY A 568 9.09 4.56 -19.66
C GLY A 568 8.79 4.35 -21.15
N SER A 569 8.84 5.42 -21.96
CA SER A 569 8.65 5.39 -23.41
C SER A 569 9.68 4.56 -24.17
N ASP A 570 10.92 4.52 -23.68
CA ASP A 570 12.02 3.87 -24.41
C ASP A 570 12.19 2.39 -24.02
N ARG A 571 11.58 1.99 -22.90
CA ARG A 571 11.62 0.59 -22.43
C ARG A 571 11.09 -0.40 -23.46
N GLY A 572 10.04 -0.02 -24.20
CA GLY A 572 9.46 -0.85 -25.26
C GLY A 572 10.50 -1.26 -26.32
N LYS A 573 11.32 -0.33 -26.76
CA LYS A 573 12.37 -0.57 -27.77
C LYS A 573 13.42 -1.57 -27.29
N LEU A 574 13.78 -1.53 -25.99
CA LEU A 574 14.73 -2.50 -25.42
C LEU A 574 14.21 -3.93 -25.49
N PHE A 575 12.91 -4.11 -25.26
CA PHE A 575 12.27 -5.45 -25.33
C PHE A 575 12.17 -5.93 -26.77
N ASP A 576 11.77 -5.07 -27.69
CA ASP A 576 11.66 -5.40 -29.09
C ASP A 576 13.03 -5.79 -29.65
N ASN A 577 14.07 -5.06 -29.31
CA ASN A 577 15.44 -5.40 -29.69
C ASN A 577 15.86 -6.75 -29.08
N PHE A 578 15.66 -6.97 -27.78
CA PHE A 578 16.01 -8.24 -27.15
C PHE A 578 15.23 -9.42 -27.73
N ASN A 579 13.94 -9.26 -28.00
CA ASN A 579 13.12 -10.35 -28.51
C ASN A 579 13.41 -10.67 -29.98
N ASN A 580 13.65 -9.67 -30.83
CA ASN A 580 13.69 -9.81 -32.28
C ASN A 580 15.12 -9.89 -32.85
N ASP A 581 16.13 -9.31 -32.20
CA ASP A 581 17.52 -9.40 -32.65
C ASP A 581 18.15 -10.71 -32.14
N PRO A 582 18.50 -11.67 -33.03
CA PRO A 582 19.15 -12.91 -32.63
C PRO A 582 20.55 -12.72 -32.02
N ASP A 583 21.25 -11.65 -32.39
CA ASP A 583 22.59 -11.35 -31.87
C ASP A 583 22.55 -10.75 -30.46
N CYS A 584 21.41 -10.13 -30.08
CA CYS A 584 21.21 -9.59 -28.75
C CYS A 584 20.72 -10.68 -27.80
N ARG A 585 21.68 -11.37 -27.15
CA ARG A 585 21.40 -12.56 -26.35
C ARG A 585 21.33 -12.31 -24.85
N ILE A 586 21.68 -11.11 -24.37
CA ILE A 586 21.67 -10.77 -22.95
C ILE A 586 20.70 -9.62 -22.69
N PHE A 587 19.88 -9.78 -21.63
CA PHE A 587 19.08 -8.71 -21.05
C PHE A 587 19.52 -8.51 -19.61
N LEU A 588 20.13 -7.36 -19.31
CA LEU A 588 20.61 -6.97 -18.00
C LEU A 588 19.61 -6.01 -17.34
N SER A 589 19.21 -6.26 -16.13
CA SER A 589 18.19 -5.44 -15.46
C SER A 589 18.40 -5.31 -13.96
N THR A 590 18.01 -4.14 -13.42
CA THR A 590 17.78 -3.97 -11.99
C THR A 590 16.33 -4.30 -11.62
N ASP A 591 16.05 -4.53 -10.32
CA ASP A 591 14.68 -4.76 -9.84
C ASP A 591 13.74 -3.60 -10.18
N ALA A 592 14.20 -2.35 -10.04
CA ALA A 592 13.43 -1.16 -10.36
C ALA A 592 13.01 -1.08 -11.85
N GLY A 593 13.85 -1.61 -12.74
CA GLY A 593 13.57 -1.72 -14.16
C GLY A 593 12.68 -2.91 -14.52
N GLY A 594 12.77 -3.98 -13.73
CA GLY A 594 12.25 -5.31 -14.08
C GLY A 594 10.74 -5.54 -13.88
N VAL A 595 9.96 -4.59 -13.35
CA VAL A 595 8.54 -4.82 -13.05
C VAL A 595 7.72 -4.91 -14.35
N GLY A 596 6.95 -6.00 -14.50
CA GLY A 596 5.95 -6.19 -15.57
C GLY A 596 6.46 -6.68 -16.93
N LEU A 597 7.75 -6.90 -17.14
CA LEU A 597 8.36 -7.20 -18.43
C LEU A 597 8.02 -8.58 -18.97
N ASN A 598 7.98 -8.71 -20.31
CA ASN A 598 7.88 -9.97 -21.00
C ASN A 598 9.23 -10.32 -21.67
N LEU A 599 9.98 -11.24 -21.07
CA LEU A 599 11.29 -11.70 -21.51
C LEU A 599 11.28 -13.20 -21.86
N GLN A 600 10.16 -13.71 -22.39
CA GLN A 600 9.97 -15.13 -22.74
C GLN A 600 10.92 -15.63 -23.83
N ALA A 601 11.59 -14.76 -24.55
CA ALA A 601 12.64 -15.14 -25.49
C ALA A 601 13.83 -15.83 -24.80
N ALA A 602 14.04 -15.57 -23.51
CA ALA A 602 15.07 -16.19 -22.70
C ALA A 602 14.60 -17.50 -22.05
N SER A 603 15.55 -18.45 -21.92
CA SER A 603 15.38 -19.70 -21.20
C SER A 603 16.27 -19.82 -19.96
N LEU A 604 17.23 -18.93 -19.81
CA LEU A 604 18.13 -18.85 -18.65
C LEU A 604 17.98 -17.51 -17.93
N LEU A 605 17.83 -17.59 -16.59
CA LEU A 605 17.82 -16.42 -15.72
C LEU A 605 18.89 -16.57 -14.65
N ILE A 606 19.72 -15.54 -14.47
CA ILE A 606 20.78 -15.50 -13.48
C ILE A 606 20.48 -14.35 -12.50
N ASN A 607 20.33 -14.69 -11.22
CA ASN A 607 20.28 -13.73 -10.13
C ASN A 607 21.69 -13.60 -9.53
N LEU A 608 22.29 -12.43 -9.64
CA LEU A 608 23.60 -12.15 -9.04
C LEU A 608 23.50 -12.01 -7.53
N ASP A 609 22.35 -11.56 -7.03
CA ASP A 609 22.02 -11.42 -5.61
C ASP A 609 20.65 -12.00 -5.30
N ILE A 610 20.44 -12.39 -4.04
CA ILE A 610 19.16 -12.90 -3.53
C ILE A 610 18.45 -11.77 -2.78
N PRO A 611 17.19 -11.41 -3.15
CA PRO A 611 16.43 -10.42 -2.42
C PRO A 611 15.92 -10.94 -1.08
N TRP A 612 15.74 -10.06 -0.08
CA TRP A 612 15.14 -10.39 1.22
C TRP A 612 13.68 -10.89 1.12
N ASN A 613 12.98 -10.51 0.07
CA ASN A 613 11.59 -10.86 -0.16
C ASN A 613 11.47 -11.93 -1.24
N PRO A 614 10.95 -13.13 -0.91
CA PRO A 614 10.77 -14.20 -1.90
C PRO A 614 9.86 -13.79 -3.06
N ALA A 615 8.92 -12.87 -2.82
CA ALA A 615 8.05 -12.36 -3.88
C ALA A 615 8.84 -11.62 -4.97
N VAL A 616 9.91 -10.90 -4.62
CA VAL A 616 10.77 -10.23 -5.60
C VAL A 616 11.52 -11.25 -6.45
N LEU A 617 12.01 -12.34 -5.83
CA LEU A 617 12.65 -13.43 -6.57
C LEU A 617 11.67 -14.09 -7.55
N GLU A 618 10.48 -14.43 -7.11
CA GLU A 618 9.43 -14.97 -7.99
C GLU A 618 8.99 -13.95 -9.06
N GLN A 619 9.02 -12.65 -8.75
CA GLN A 619 8.80 -11.59 -9.75
C GLN A 619 9.86 -11.60 -10.85
N ARG A 620 11.14 -11.72 -10.51
CA ARG A 620 12.25 -11.87 -11.48
C ARG A 620 12.04 -13.12 -12.34
N ILE A 621 11.77 -14.27 -11.73
CA ILE A 621 11.52 -15.55 -12.41
C ILE A 621 10.29 -15.46 -13.32
N GLY A 622 9.23 -14.83 -12.87
CA GLY A 622 8.00 -14.62 -13.64
C GLY A 622 8.19 -13.77 -14.92
N ARG A 623 9.37 -13.22 -15.18
CA ARG A 623 9.69 -12.52 -16.44
C ARG A 623 9.93 -13.49 -17.59
N ILE A 624 10.53 -14.63 -17.33
CA ILE A 624 10.82 -15.67 -18.32
C ILE A 624 9.93 -16.90 -18.17
N TYR A 625 9.59 -17.29 -16.92
CA TYR A 625 8.73 -18.44 -16.63
C TYR A 625 7.26 -18.04 -16.54
N ARG A 626 6.62 -17.92 -17.69
CA ARG A 626 5.22 -17.48 -17.83
C ARG A 626 4.59 -18.16 -19.04
N ILE A 627 3.26 -18.03 -19.15
CA ILE A 627 2.48 -18.62 -20.24
C ILE A 627 3.01 -18.14 -21.59
N GLY A 628 3.18 -19.12 -22.51
CA GLY A 628 3.77 -18.91 -23.83
C GLY A 628 5.26 -19.23 -23.90
N GLN A 629 5.90 -19.54 -22.77
CA GLN A 629 7.26 -20.10 -22.77
C GLN A 629 7.26 -21.51 -23.36
N LYS A 630 8.11 -21.73 -24.36
CA LYS A 630 8.21 -23.01 -25.10
C LYS A 630 9.43 -23.85 -24.72
N ARG A 631 10.42 -23.25 -24.04
CA ARG A 631 11.67 -23.89 -23.66
C ARG A 631 11.71 -24.18 -22.18
N ASN A 632 12.38 -25.24 -21.76
CA ASN A 632 12.68 -25.43 -20.33
C ASN A 632 13.44 -24.24 -19.78
N VAL A 633 13.12 -23.85 -18.57
CA VAL A 633 13.68 -22.65 -17.94
C VAL A 633 14.66 -23.06 -16.85
N SER A 634 15.87 -22.56 -16.95
CA SER A 634 16.91 -22.70 -15.93
C SER A 634 17.07 -21.39 -15.16
N ILE A 635 17.10 -21.49 -13.84
CA ILE A 635 17.27 -20.36 -12.92
C ILE A 635 18.52 -20.61 -12.11
N ILE A 636 19.47 -19.70 -12.17
CA ILE A 636 20.72 -19.77 -11.38
C ILE A 636 20.70 -18.63 -10.37
N ASN A 637 20.72 -18.98 -9.10
CA ASN A 637 20.87 -18.05 -7.99
C ASN A 637 22.31 -18.10 -7.51
N MET A 638 23.07 -17.04 -7.71
CA MET A 638 24.45 -16.95 -7.24
C MET A 638 24.48 -16.53 -5.78
N VAL A 639 25.21 -17.29 -4.98
CA VAL A 639 25.24 -17.13 -3.50
C VAL A 639 26.68 -17.23 -3.02
N SER A 640 27.15 -16.25 -2.30
CA SER A 640 28.49 -16.29 -1.71
C SER A 640 28.53 -17.27 -0.53
N THR A 641 29.47 -18.22 -0.58
CA THR A 641 29.61 -19.31 0.41
C THR A 641 29.97 -18.77 1.80
N GLY A 642 29.33 -19.28 2.84
CA GLY A 642 29.64 -18.90 4.23
C GLY A 642 29.16 -17.50 4.64
N THR A 643 28.33 -16.85 3.83
CA THR A 643 27.91 -15.46 4.04
C THR A 643 26.44 -15.34 4.48
N ILE A 644 26.03 -14.09 4.70
CA ILE A 644 24.61 -13.74 4.96
C ILE A 644 23.70 -14.23 3.82
N GLU A 645 24.14 -14.23 2.56
CA GLU A 645 23.31 -14.71 1.44
C GLU A 645 23.01 -16.21 1.54
N HIS A 646 23.97 -17.02 1.94
CA HIS A 646 23.77 -18.46 2.13
C HIS A 646 22.65 -18.71 3.18
N LYS A 647 22.64 -17.95 4.26
CA LYS A 647 21.67 -18.10 5.35
C LYS A 647 20.28 -17.50 4.99
N MET A 648 20.23 -16.51 4.09
CA MET A 648 18.98 -15.96 3.58
C MET A 648 18.11 -17.00 2.86
N LEU A 649 18.67 -18.03 2.26
CA LEU A 649 17.91 -19.11 1.61
C LEU A 649 16.92 -19.79 2.57
N GLY A 650 17.33 -20.02 3.83
CA GLY A 650 16.47 -20.57 4.87
C GLY A 650 15.28 -19.65 5.25
N ILE A 651 15.54 -18.35 5.33
CA ILE A 651 14.49 -17.34 5.64
C ILE A 651 13.47 -17.23 4.50
N LEU A 652 13.91 -17.35 3.26
CA LEU A 652 13.03 -17.30 2.10
C LEU A 652 12.03 -18.46 2.06
N SER A 653 12.46 -19.67 2.42
CA SER A 653 11.57 -20.84 2.48
C SER A 653 10.51 -20.72 3.59
N PHE A 654 10.85 -20.17 4.75
CA PHE A 654 9.88 -19.91 5.83
C PHE A 654 8.79 -18.90 5.45
N LYS A 655 9.18 -17.78 4.80
CA LYS A 655 8.22 -16.75 4.36
C LYS A 655 7.25 -17.27 3.30
N LYS A 656 7.68 -18.22 2.48
CA LYS A 656 6.83 -18.87 1.48
C LYS A 656 5.73 -19.70 2.14
N GLY A 657 6.05 -20.46 3.20
CA GLY A 657 5.09 -21.28 3.93
C GLY A 657 3.94 -20.48 4.56
N LEU A 658 4.20 -19.25 5.06
CA LEU A 658 3.15 -18.39 5.62
C LEU A 658 2.08 -17.99 4.59
N SER A 659 2.49 -17.65 3.38
CA SER A 659 1.56 -17.29 2.30
C SER A 659 0.73 -18.48 1.83
N GLU A 660 1.34 -19.65 1.75
CA GLU A 660 0.68 -20.89 1.33
C GLU A 660 -0.37 -21.35 2.37
N GLY A 661 -0.12 -21.19 3.67
CA GLY A 661 -1.05 -21.56 4.73
C GLY A 661 -2.40 -20.85 4.66
N ILE A 662 -2.40 -19.55 4.41
CA ILE A 662 -3.64 -18.73 4.39
C ILE A 662 -4.35 -18.80 3.05
N LEU A 663 -3.61 -18.75 1.95
CA LEU A 663 -4.19 -18.55 0.63
C LEU A 663 -4.46 -19.86 -0.10
N ASP A 664 -3.77 -20.94 0.25
CA ASP A 664 -3.74 -22.19 -0.47
C ASP A 664 -4.25 -23.41 0.36
N GLN A 665 -5.05 -23.14 1.41
CA GLN A 665 -5.62 -24.17 2.31
C GLN A 665 -4.54 -25.01 3.04
N GLY A 666 -3.46 -24.35 3.47
CA GLY A 666 -2.43 -24.97 4.29
C GLY A 666 -2.82 -25.10 5.77
N GLU A 667 -1.88 -24.98 6.68
CA GLU A 667 -2.12 -25.09 8.13
C GLU A 667 -3.08 -24.01 8.64
N ASP A 668 -4.03 -24.37 9.49
CA ASP A 668 -5.06 -23.47 10.03
C ASP A 668 -4.52 -22.51 11.10
N ALA A 669 -3.36 -22.78 11.66
CA ALA A 669 -2.68 -21.90 12.60
C ALA A 669 -1.17 -21.84 12.30
N ILE A 670 -0.63 -20.64 12.35
CA ILE A 670 0.80 -20.42 12.21
C ILE A 670 1.31 -19.71 13.46
N PHE A 671 2.17 -20.38 14.20
CA PHE A 671 2.83 -19.83 15.37
C PHE A 671 4.16 -19.17 14.96
N MET A 672 4.22 -17.86 15.14
CA MET A 672 5.48 -17.13 15.05
C MET A 672 6.07 -17.03 16.44
N GLY A 673 7.01 -17.88 16.77
CA GLY A 673 7.59 -18.01 18.12
C GLY A 673 8.13 -16.71 18.73
N ASP A 674 8.42 -15.72 17.91
CA ASP A 674 8.95 -14.43 18.36
C ASP A 674 8.55 -13.26 17.44
N SER A 675 8.73 -11.99 17.89
CA SER A 675 8.48 -10.83 17.02
C SER A 675 9.32 -10.92 15.75
N LYS A 676 8.85 -10.37 14.63
CA LYS A 676 9.63 -10.34 13.38
C LYS A 676 11.04 -9.80 13.60
N PHE A 677 11.16 -8.80 14.46
CA PHE A 677 12.45 -8.26 14.84
C PHE A 677 13.29 -9.28 15.64
N LYS A 678 12.66 -10.04 16.53
CA LYS A 678 13.36 -11.09 17.29
C LYS A 678 13.64 -12.31 16.40
N ILE A 679 12.76 -12.66 15.46
CA ILE A 679 13.03 -13.68 14.43
C ILE A 679 14.17 -13.22 13.53
N LEU A 680 14.17 -11.96 13.11
CA LEU A 680 15.29 -11.38 12.37
C LEU A 680 16.56 -11.41 13.22
N MET A 681 16.47 -10.99 14.48
CA MET A 681 17.62 -11.00 15.41
C MET A 681 18.10 -12.42 15.70
N ASN A 682 17.22 -13.35 15.97
CA ASN A 682 17.57 -14.76 16.15
C ASN A 682 18.13 -15.37 14.86
N SER A 683 17.54 -15.06 13.70
CA SER A 683 18.08 -15.49 12.40
C SER A 683 19.45 -14.87 12.13
N VAL A 684 19.63 -13.59 12.49
CA VAL A 684 20.93 -12.93 12.38
C VAL A 684 21.92 -13.51 13.41
N GLU A 685 21.45 -13.87 14.59
CA GLU A 685 22.25 -14.56 15.63
C GLU A 685 22.64 -15.98 15.20
N GLU A 686 21.70 -16.79 14.72
CA GLU A 686 21.98 -18.09 14.07
C GLU A 686 22.93 -17.95 12.89
N MET A 687 22.85 -16.81 12.18
CA MET A 687 23.81 -16.46 11.13
C MET A 687 25.20 -16.18 11.70
N MET A 688 25.33 -15.82 12.97
CA MET A 688 26.58 -15.50 13.63
C MET A 688 27.20 -16.69 14.36
N GLU A 689 26.39 -17.64 14.87
CA GLU A 689 26.85 -18.73 15.75
C GLU A 689 27.46 -19.94 15.04
N HIS A 690 27.22 -20.15 13.74
CA HIS A 690 27.65 -21.34 13.02
C HIS A 690 28.95 -21.12 12.21
N ASP A 691 30.06 -20.84 12.92
CA ASP A 691 31.41 -21.00 12.37
C ASP A 691 32.19 -22.02 13.23
N PRO A 692 32.54 -23.21 12.72
CA PRO A 692 33.26 -24.24 13.45
C PRO A 692 34.69 -23.85 13.89
N SER A 693 35.17 -22.65 13.46
CA SER A 693 36.53 -22.19 13.75
C SER A 693 36.71 -21.52 15.13
N MET A 694 35.64 -21.28 15.88
CA MET A 694 35.70 -20.61 17.19
C MET A 694 35.58 -21.55 18.40
N SER A 695 35.58 -22.85 18.21
CA SER A 695 35.63 -23.82 19.34
C SER A 695 37.08 -24.25 19.69
N GLY A 696 37.90 -23.29 20.01
CA GLY A 696 39.26 -23.60 20.46
C GLY A 696 39.98 -22.37 21.00
N GLN A 697 39.76 -22.11 22.27
CA GLN A 697 40.67 -21.59 23.26
C GLN A 697 39.97 -20.70 24.28
N SER A 698 39.48 -21.34 25.34
CA SER A 698 39.34 -20.72 26.66
C SER A 698 40.63 -21.00 27.42
N GLU A 699 41.11 -19.97 28.07
CA GLU A 699 42.09 -19.85 29.15
C GLU A 699 43.32 -19.01 28.79
N SER A 700 43.28 -17.77 29.24
CA SER A 700 44.25 -17.25 30.19
C SER A 700 44.08 -15.74 30.42
N ASP A 701 44.17 -15.39 31.71
CA ASP A 701 44.21 -14.08 32.33
C ASP A 701 44.95 -12.99 31.57
N GLY A 702 44.43 -11.74 31.63
CA GLY A 702 45.14 -10.55 31.26
C GLY A 702 44.31 -9.29 31.41
N THR A 703 44.33 -8.70 32.60
CA THR A 703 43.88 -7.33 32.86
C THR A 703 44.56 -6.34 31.93
N GLY A 704 43.77 -5.68 31.08
CA GLY A 704 44.19 -4.60 30.25
C GLY A 704 43.03 -3.66 29.95
N GLU A 705 43.05 -2.49 30.57
CA GLU A 705 42.14 -1.39 30.26
C GLU A 705 42.21 -1.01 28.78
N THR A 706 41.15 -1.23 28.05
CA THR A 706 41.01 -0.71 26.68
C THR A 706 40.22 0.59 26.69
N GLN A 707 40.89 1.67 26.33
CA GLN A 707 40.33 2.99 26.05
C GLN A 707 39.34 2.88 24.86
N PRO A 708 38.28 3.71 24.82
CA PRO A 708 37.33 3.70 23.72
C PRO A 708 37.96 4.25 22.43
N VAL A 709 38.06 3.40 21.43
CA VAL A 709 38.49 3.82 20.08
C VAL A 709 37.43 4.78 19.53
N SER A 710 37.85 6.01 19.28
CA SER A 710 37.05 7.02 18.58
C SER A 710 36.81 6.56 17.12
N VAL A 711 35.56 6.36 16.78
CA VAL A 711 35.14 6.10 15.41
C VAL A 711 35.43 7.33 14.56
N GLN A 712 36.44 7.27 13.72
CA GLN A 712 36.67 8.27 12.68
C GLN A 712 35.52 8.23 11.70
N ASN A 713 34.77 9.33 11.62
CA ASN A 713 33.73 9.55 10.63
C ASN A 713 34.37 9.58 9.23
N HIS A 714 34.39 8.46 8.56
CA HIS A 714 34.54 8.46 7.11
C HIS A 714 33.26 9.08 6.51
N GLN A 715 33.41 10.24 5.92
CA GLN A 715 32.37 10.93 5.18
C GLN A 715 31.90 10.06 4.01
N PHE A 716 30.78 9.38 4.19
CA PHE A 716 30.06 8.77 3.08
C PHE A 716 29.40 9.85 2.24
N SER A 717 29.94 10.13 1.07
CA SER A 717 29.27 10.90 0.06
C SER A 717 27.99 10.15 -0.35
N SER A 718 26.86 10.78 -0.11
CA SER A 718 25.50 10.52 -0.66
C SER A 718 25.28 9.12 -1.24
N ILE A 719 24.88 8.19 -0.37
CA ILE A 719 24.14 7.00 -0.80
C ILE A 719 22.80 7.51 -1.33
N GLU A 720 22.56 7.32 -2.64
CA GLU A 720 21.25 7.57 -3.24
C GLU A 720 20.17 6.94 -2.36
N LYS A 721 19.21 7.76 -1.94
CA LYS A 721 18.02 7.32 -1.23
C LYS A 721 17.21 6.42 -2.16
N THR A 722 17.56 5.16 -2.20
CA THR A 722 16.62 4.14 -2.62
C THR A 722 15.48 4.19 -1.61
N GLU A 723 14.23 4.32 -2.07
CA GLU A 723 13.03 4.31 -1.23
C GLU A 723 13.00 3.01 -0.40
N GLN A 724 13.73 3.00 0.70
CA GLN A 724 13.62 1.94 1.70
C GLN A 724 12.38 2.23 2.51
N GLN A 725 11.49 1.27 2.53
CA GLN A 725 10.33 1.23 3.40
C GLN A 725 10.82 1.35 4.86
N GLN A 726 10.72 2.56 5.42
CA GLN A 726 10.91 2.76 6.86
C GLN A 726 9.75 2.07 7.59
N GLU A 727 10.04 0.96 8.24
CA GLU A 727 9.17 0.40 9.27
C GLU A 727 9.27 1.31 10.51
N ILE A 728 8.31 2.22 10.66
CA ILE A 728 8.13 3.02 11.86
C ILE A 728 7.45 2.13 12.91
N PRO A 729 7.88 2.18 14.19
CA PRO A 729 7.32 1.33 15.23
C PRO A 729 5.83 1.61 15.45
N PHE A 730 5.10 0.55 15.66
CA PHE A 730 3.68 0.43 15.88
C PHE A 730 3.18 1.33 17.02
N SER A 731 2.48 2.38 16.70
CA SER A 731 1.51 3.02 17.57
C SER A 731 0.12 2.67 17.05
N PRO A 732 -0.73 2.02 17.82
CA PRO A 732 -2.07 1.70 17.36
C PRO A 732 -2.98 2.91 17.48
N SER A 733 -3.07 3.70 16.44
CA SER A 733 -4.20 4.62 16.27
C SER A 733 -5.33 3.86 15.60
N PHE A 734 -6.16 3.21 16.41
CA PHE A 734 -7.33 2.42 16.01
C PHE A 734 -8.62 3.25 15.92
N ILE A 735 -8.52 4.51 15.59
CA ILE A 735 -9.69 5.37 15.41
C ILE A 735 -9.65 5.85 13.98
N GLY A 736 -10.66 5.48 13.23
CA GLY A 736 -10.89 5.65 11.79
C GLY A 736 -10.20 6.82 11.10
N ASP A 737 -9.61 6.50 10.03
CA ASP A 737 -8.58 7.16 9.24
C ASP A 737 -8.97 8.46 8.52
N ASP A 738 -9.70 9.35 9.17
CA ASP A 738 -10.00 10.64 8.53
C ASP A 738 -9.11 11.81 9.02
N ASP A 739 -8.13 11.55 9.91
CA ASP A 739 -7.56 12.60 10.74
C ASP A 739 -6.05 12.80 10.66
N GLU A 740 -5.41 12.84 9.49
CA GLU A 740 -4.11 13.51 9.34
C GLU A 740 -3.82 13.85 7.88
N ILE A 741 -4.26 15.04 7.49
CA ILE A 741 -3.71 15.75 6.33
C ILE A 741 -2.78 16.82 6.90
N GLN A 742 -1.51 16.51 7.07
CA GLN A 742 -0.49 17.55 7.05
C GLN A 742 -0.25 17.91 5.58
N GLN A 743 -0.78 19.06 5.22
CA GLN A 743 -0.52 19.68 3.94
C GLN A 743 0.89 20.26 3.95
N GLU A 744 1.77 19.80 3.07
CA GLU A 744 2.74 20.70 2.47
C GLU A 744 1.99 21.52 1.41
N GLU A 745 1.64 22.73 1.79
CA GLU A 745 1.05 23.72 0.88
C GLU A 745 2.11 24.18 -0.14
N VAL A 746 1.74 24.05 -1.40
CA VAL A 746 2.23 24.95 -2.43
C VAL A 746 1.52 26.28 -2.17
N THR A 747 2.32 27.29 -1.84
CA THR A 747 1.93 28.63 -1.45
C THR A 747 1.06 29.32 -2.49
N GLU A 748 -0.17 29.67 -2.14
CA GLU A 748 -0.84 30.89 -2.54
C GLU A 748 -1.34 31.62 -1.30
N LYS A 749 -0.80 32.84 -1.15
CA LYS A 749 -1.21 33.97 -0.31
C LYS A 749 -2.14 33.71 0.88
N THR A 750 -1.58 33.79 2.08
CA THR A 750 -2.34 34.23 3.26
C THR A 750 -1.48 35.12 4.16
N LEU A 751 -2.11 36.16 4.65
CA LEU A 751 -1.59 37.15 5.60
C LEU A 751 -0.95 36.49 6.83
N VAL A 752 0.22 36.96 7.17
CA VAL A 752 1.03 36.50 8.31
C VAL A 752 0.36 36.97 9.62
N GLU A 753 -0.17 36.05 10.40
CA GLU A 753 -0.32 36.23 11.84
C GLU A 753 0.98 35.84 12.52
N ALA A 754 1.40 36.66 13.48
CA ALA A 754 2.69 36.59 14.16
C ALA A 754 2.90 35.22 14.82
N GLY A 755 3.83 34.42 14.31
CA GLY A 755 4.29 33.18 14.89
C GLY A 755 5.12 33.40 16.15
N THR A 756 5.24 32.37 16.98
CA THR A 756 6.05 32.42 18.21
C THR A 756 7.55 32.57 17.93
N PRO A 757 8.36 33.07 18.83
CA PRO A 757 9.82 33.18 18.65
C PRO A 757 10.51 31.86 18.28
N GLY A 758 9.93 30.71 18.64
CA GLY A 758 10.41 29.37 18.28
C GLY A 758 10.26 29.06 16.80
N ASP A 759 9.15 29.46 16.19
CA ASP A 759 8.87 29.21 14.77
C ASP A 759 9.78 30.02 13.86
N LEU A 760 10.14 31.23 14.28
CA LEU A 760 11.10 32.10 13.59
C LEU A 760 12.53 31.54 13.62
N ILE A 761 12.94 30.96 14.75
CA ILE A 761 14.27 30.34 14.90
C ILE A 761 14.34 29.06 14.02
N GLN A 762 13.31 28.27 13.99
CA GLN A 762 13.26 27.04 13.20
C GLN A 762 13.25 27.33 11.68
N SER A 763 12.52 28.35 11.27
CA SER A 763 12.51 28.83 9.86
C SER A 763 13.87 29.41 9.47
N GLY A 764 14.53 30.19 10.35
CA GLY A 764 15.88 30.71 10.14
C GLY A 764 16.94 29.61 10.02
N LEU A 765 16.90 28.58 10.85
CA LEU A 765 17.81 27.43 10.80
C LEU A 765 17.60 26.60 9.53
N SER A 766 16.35 26.41 9.09
CA SER A 766 16.03 25.74 7.83
C SER A 766 16.55 26.51 6.60
N PHE A 767 16.43 27.85 6.62
CA PHE A 767 16.98 28.71 5.55
C PHE A 767 18.52 28.67 5.52
N LEU A 768 19.18 28.76 6.69
CA LEU A 768 20.65 28.67 6.78
C LEU A 768 21.16 27.29 6.34
N GLY A 769 20.43 26.21 6.64
CA GLY A 769 20.74 24.86 6.17
C GLY A 769 20.66 24.74 4.63
N LYS A 770 19.62 25.27 4.01
CA LYS A 770 19.48 25.29 2.54
C LYS A 770 20.54 26.19 1.88
N LEU A 771 20.87 27.33 2.46
CA LEU A 771 21.90 28.23 1.98
C LEU A 771 23.30 27.58 2.07
N SER A 772 23.61 26.92 3.18
CA SER A 772 24.86 26.17 3.34
C SER A 772 24.99 25.05 2.31
N GLN A 773 23.89 24.34 2.04
CA GLN A 773 23.85 23.27 1.05
C GLN A 773 24.06 23.79 -0.38
N THR A 774 23.53 24.97 -0.71
CA THR A 774 23.73 25.62 -2.00
C THR A 774 25.14 26.16 -2.16
N LEU A 775 25.73 26.71 -1.10
CA LEU A 775 27.09 27.27 -1.11
C LEU A 775 28.20 26.18 -1.10
N SER A 776 27.87 24.93 -0.77
CA SER A 776 28.82 23.82 -0.78
C SER A 776 29.14 23.29 -2.20
N SER A 777 28.34 23.67 -3.22
CA SER A 777 28.57 23.33 -4.63
C SER A 777 29.10 24.53 -5.41
N PRO A 778 30.33 24.49 -6.01
CA PRO A 778 30.89 25.60 -6.77
C PRO A 778 30.03 26.00 -7.98
N GLU A 779 29.31 25.06 -8.58
CA GLU A 779 28.45 25.30 -9.73
C GLU A 779 27.11 25.95 -9.34
N ALA A 780 26.51 25.52 -8.23
CA ALA A 780 25.29 26.11 -7.69
C ALA A 780 25.56 27.53 -7.14
N THR A 781 26.73 27.75 -6.53
CA THR A 781 27.18 29.07 -6.08
C THR A 781 27.34 30.02 -7.25
N ARG A 782 27.95 29.60 -8.38
CA ARG A 782 28.07 30.44 -9.58
C ARG A 782 26.70 30.79 -10.18
N LYS A 783 25.78 29.81 -10.25
CA LYS A 783 24.40 30.05 -10.73
C LYS A 783 23.64 31.02 -9.81
N LEU A 784 23.78 30.90 -8.51
CA LEU A 784 23.17 31.80 -7.54
C LEU A 784 23.75 33.24 -7.72
N VAL A 785 25.06 33.39 -7.78
CA VAL A 785 25.73 34.68 -7.96
C VAL A 785 25.31 35.31 -9.31
N SER A 786 25.25 34.56 -10.39
CA SER A 786 24.84 35.09 -11.70
C SER A 786 23.34 35.48 -11.74
N SER A 787 22.50 34.95 -10.89
CA SER A 787 21.07 35.30 -10.81
C SER A 787 20.77 36.57 -9.99
N ILE A 788 21.67 36.93 -9.04
CA ILE A 788 21.48 38.07 -8.14
C ILE A 788 22.43 39.23 -8.37
N VAL A 789 23.44 39.08 -9.22
CA VAL A 789 24.40 40.12 -9.55
C VAL A 789 24.07 40.68 -10.95
N GLN A 790 23.75 41.95 -11.03
CA GLN A 790 23.53 42.67 -12.27
C GLN A 790 24.49 43.87 -12.39
N LYS A 791 25.07 44.07 -13.59
CA LYS A 791 25.89 45.22 -13.92
C LYS A 791 25.01 46.26 -14.57
N ASP A 792 24.96 47.45 -14.01
CA ASP A 792 24.23 48.59 -14.64
C ASP A 792 25.04 49.15 -15.80
N GLU A 793 24.42 49.24 -16.98
CA GLU A 793 25.06 49.71 -18.19
C GLU A 793 25.33 51.25 -18.18
N LYS A 794 24.68 52.01 -17.28
CA LYS A 794 24.80 53.48 -17.23
C LYS A 794 25.93 53.97 -16.34
N ASP A 795 26.23 53.29 -15.23
CA ASP A 795 27.25 53.72 -14.28
C ASP A 795 28.43 52.74 -14.11
N GLY A 796 28.34 51.57 -14.81
CA GLY A 796 29.37 50.54 -14.85
C GLY A 796 29.54 49.77 -13.52
N LYS A 797 28.70 50.03 -12.52
CA LYS A 797 28.76 49.41 -11.20
C LYS A 797 27.99 48.10 -11.14
N THR A 798 28.43 47.24 -10.27
CA THR A 798 27.80 45.92 -10.05
C THR A 798 26.89 46.00 -8.82
N TYR A 799 25.60 45.67 -8.99
CA TYR A 799 24.58 45.71 -7.94
C TYR A 799 24.09 44.31 -7.64
N LEU A 800 23.73 44.10 -6.37
CA LEU A 800 23.02 42.89 -5.92
C LEU A 800 21.51 43.16 -6.07
N LYS A 801 20.88 42.50 -7.02
CA LYS A 801 19.44 42.59 -7.25
C LYS A 801 18.74 41.36 -6.75
N ILE A 802 18.11 41.49 -5.57
CA ILE A 802 17.30 40.39 -4.98
C ILE A 802 15.84 40.73 -5.26
N PRO A 803 15.12 39.94 -6.05
CA PRO A 803 13.69 40.15 -6.24
C PRO A 803 12.95 39.89 -4.96
N VAL A 804 12.26 40.89 -4.41
CA VAL A 804 11.43 40.83 -3.20
C VAL A 804 10.02 41.25 -3.52
N GLU A 805 9.05 40.49 -3.10
CA GLU A 805 7.63 40.77 -3.37
C GLU A 805 7.04 41.84 -2.44
N ASN A 806 7.74 42.25 -1.38
CA ASN A 806 7.25 43.22 -0.40
C ASN A 806 8.40 43.95 0.34
N GLU A 807 8.32 45.32 0.42
CA GLU A 807 9.31 46.15 1.15
C GLU A 807 9.45 45.79 2.62
N LYS A 808 8.38 45.32 3.30
CA LYS A 808 8.43 44.87 4.72
C LYS A 808 9.34 43.66 4.93
N LEU A 809 9.59 42.86 3.91
CA LEU A 809 10.52 41.75 3.98
C LEU A 809 11.99 42.22 4.08
N ILE A 810 12.31 43.33 3.43
CA ILE A 810 13.63 43.95 3.51
C ILE A 810 13.84 44.60 4.87
N GLU A 811 12.85 45.31 5.41
CA GLU A 811 12.91 45.90 6.74
C GLU A 811 13.12 44.85 7.83
N ASN A 812 12.37 43.74 7.75
CA ASN A 812 12.51 42.63 8.71
C ASN A 812 13.87 41.92 8.59
N ALA A 813 14.39 41.71 7.39
CA ALA A 813 15.71 41.13 7.18
C ALA A 813 16.83 42.05 7.68
N LEU A 814 16.75 43.36 7.46
CA LEU A 814 17.71 44.34 7.96
C LEU A 814 17.65 44.46 9.49
N ALA A 815 16.45 44.41 10.10
CA ALA A 815 16.29 44.40 11.55
C ALA A 815 16.91 43.15 12.19
N LEU A 816 16.78 41.99 11.55
CA LEU A 816 17.37 40.73 12.01
C LEU A 816 18.90 40.75 11.92
N ILE A 817 19.46 41.30 10.85
CA ILE A 817 20.91 41.50 10.66
C ILE A 817 21.45 42.52 11.71
N ALA A 818 20.75 43.61 11.93
CA ALA A 818 21.12 44.60 12.96
C ALA A 818 21.07 44.02 14.37
N GLY A 819 20.11 43.14 14.68
CA GLY A 819 20.02 42.41 15.93
C GLY A 819 21.21 41.45 16.18
N ILE A 820 21.71 40.78 15.15
CA ILE A 820 22.88 39.89 15.23
C ILE A 820 24.16 40.67 15.46
N PHE A 821 24.30 41.86 14.87
CA PHE A 821 25.50 42.71 15.07
C PHE A 821 25.50 43.45 16.38
N ASN A 822 24.35 43.73 17.01
CA ASN A 822 24.27 44.38 18.33
C ASN A 822 24.52 43.42 19.50
N GLN A 823 24.49 42.09 19.32
CA GLN A 823 24.85 41.14 20.38
C GLN A 823 26.36 40.91 20.60
N LYS A 824 27.24 41.65 19.89
CA LYS A 824 28.71 41.59 20.10
C LYS A 824 29.28 42.72 20.96
N LYS A 825 28.43 43.34 21.76
CA LYS A 825 28.89 44.28 22.81
C LYS A 825 28.17 43.97 24.12
N ILE A 826 28.54 42.91 24.77
CA ILE A 826 28.55 42.68 26.21
C ILE A 826 29.63 41.62 26.50
#